data_bffb28f7f6c127cd2ecdae428123fae9
#
_entry.id   bffb28f7f6c127cd2ecdae428123fae9
#
_cell.length_a   1.000
_cell.length_b   1.000
_cell.length_c   1.000
_cell.angle_alpha   90.00
_cell.angle_beta   90.00
_cell.angle_gamma   90.00
#
_symmetry.space_group_name_H-M   'P 1'
#
loop_
_entity.id
_entity.type
_entity.pdbx_description
1 polymer ?
#
loop_
_entity_poly.entity_id
_entity_poly.type
_entity_poly.pdbx_seq_one_letter_code
_entity_poly.pdbx_strand_id
1 'polypeptide(L)'
;MKKIHIKKPDIKGAIDKLKNLKKEDVIRHFKARKERRARIIEARRNSAFARKMQPVYKFMNRFSLVFHALLACIINFAIEAISRHSLVEAWIYMTGSPLVFLYNAFMIFVTFSIVYLFKRRVFVRIIISVFWMILGIANGYMLLKRVTPFNAQDLKIASDGLSLINKYLDGFEIILFIVGIVAVVVWMISMWRRGGQYDGKIHHVRALIGIVVCAVLYVFVSNQAVDKRVVSTYFGNIAFAYEDYGLPYCFMASVFNTGIDEPSGYSKKTMEEIGQNGKLTESKITNAKTKKTKPNILFVQLESYFDVDNAEFFKTSQDVCPNLHKMFKKYSTGYFKVPSVGAGTANTEFEVLTGMNLRYFGPGEYPYKTMLKDHTCESAATALGKLGYGTHALHNNGGNFYSRARVFNNIGFDSFTSKEFMNILQLTENGWAKDAVLVQHIMDAMNSTKENDFVFTVSLQGHGDYPTEKVIQNPRITVSGIDDEALKNKWEYYVNQVYEMDQFAGNLIKAVEKRKEPTVVVFYGDHLPTMGLKAEDLKSRYLYNTNYVIWDNLGLKKQDRNIPSYQIMSEVFERLGIHSGTLFNYHQTRRKTKNYLSDLELLQYDILYGKQYVYNGKKPITEGHMKMGIRNVTLKNVVPHLDEGYSLYGENFTKSSKVFVNDEKQDSTFLNNTRIDLDETELKNGDKISIVQMGSSDTVFRKSDEYIYKDGKLTVQKGTGTDTTKSWVPQADGDK
;
A
#
# COMPACT_ATOMS: atom_id res chain seq x y z
N MET A 1 26.77 36.50 -12.82
CA MET A 1 27.04 35.07 -12.45
C MET A 1 28.16 34.53 -13.34
N LYS A 2 29.32 34.12 -12.75
CA LYS A 2 30.46 33.62 -13.51
C LYS A 2 30.18 32.15 -13.90
N LYS A 3 30.15 31.87 -15.21
CA LYS A 3 30.06 30.49 -15.75
C LYS A 3 31.30 29.70 -15.34
N ILE A 4 31.11 28.66 -14.55
CA ILE A 4 32.16 27.69 -14.21
C ILE A 4 32.32 26.75 -15.42
N HIS A 5 33.41 26.90 -16.13
CA HIS A 5 33.82 25.98 -17.22
C HIS A 5 34.38 24.69 -16.60
N ILE A 6 33.61 23.62 -16.58
CA ILE A 6 34.09 22.27 -16.25
C ILE A 6 34.85 21.75 -17.48
N LYS A 7 36.20 21.74 -17.39
CA LYS A 7 37.04 21.06 -18.41
C LYS A 7 36.69 19.56 -18.41
N LYS A 8 36.29 19.02 -19.58
CA LYS A 8 36.17 17.58 -19.78
C LYS A 8 37.52 16.90 -19.50
N PRO A 9 37.51 15.78 -18.73
CA PRO A 9 38.78 15.06 -18.46
C PRO A 9 39.36 14.53 -19.78
N ASP A 10 40.63 14.77 -19.98
CA ASP A 10 41.38 14.23 -21.12
C ASP A 10 41.65 12.73 -20.93
N ILE A 11 40.68 11.93 -21.38
CA ILE A 11 40.70 10.47 -21.28
C ILE A 11 41.78 9.88 -22.20
N LYS A 12 42.08 10.53 -23.35
CA LYS A 12 43.11 10.10 -24.29
C LYS A 12 44.53 10.27 -23.70
N GLY A 13 44.82 11.41 -23.10
CA GLY A 13 46.08 11.65 -22.39
C GLY A 13 46.27 10.76 -21.15
N ALA A 14 45.16 10.34 -20.49
CA ALA A 14 45.25 9.38 -19.39
C ALA A 14 45.56 7.95 -19.87
N ILE A 15 45.03 7.53 -21.01
CA ILE A 15 45.28 6.20 -21.61
C ILE A 15 46.71 6.11 -22.12
N ASP A 16 47.25 7.16 -22.74
CA ASP A 16 48.62 7.18 -23.23
C ASP A 16 49.67 7.22 -22.11
N LYS A 17 49.37 7.91 -21.00
CA LYS A 17 50.17 7.81 -19.75
C LYS A 17 50.16 6.41 -19.15
N LEU A 18 49.05 5.69 -19.20
CA LEU A 18 48.95 4.30 -18.72
C LEU A 18 49.75 3.30 -19.58
N LYS A 19 49.81 3.50 -20.90
CA LYS A 19 50.56 2.63 -21.80
C LYS A 19 52.08 2.78 -21.71
N ASN A 20 52.55 3.94 -21.26
CA ASN A 20 53.98 4.26 -21.15
C ASN A 20 54.59 4.02 -19.74
N LEU A 21 53.79 3.52 -18.79
CA LEU A 21 54.28 3.14 -17.45
C LEU A 21 55.06 1.82 -17.57
N LYS A 22 56.40 1.90 -17.39
CA LYS A 22 57.25 0.70 -17.26
C LYS A 22 56.80 -0.09 -16.01
N LYS A 23 56.80 -1.43 -16.09
CA LYS A 23 56.42 -2.35 -15.01
C LYS A 23 57.07 -1.98 -13.65
N GLU A 24 58.26 -1.43 -13.70
CA GLU A 24 59.00 -0.93 -12.52
C GLU A 24 58.35 0.30 -11.84
N ASP A 25 57.81 1.24 -12.65
CA ASP A 25 57.14 2.44 -12.11
C ASP A 25 55.83 2.10 -11.42
N VAL A 26 55.12 1.12 -11.99
CA VAL A 26 53.86 0.59 -11.38
C VAL A 26 54.21 -0.07 -10.01
N ILE A 27 55.24 -0.89 -9.98
CA ILE A 27 55.70 -1.55 -8.73
C ILE A 27 56.18 -0.50 -7.72
N ARG A 28 56.92 0.51 -8.14
CA ARG A 28 57.38 1.62 -7.29
C ARG A 28 56.21 2.42 -6.73
N HIS A 29 55.21 2.69 -7.58
CA HIS A 29 53.98 3.40 -7.15
C HIS A 29 53.17 2.59 -6.12
N PHE A 30 53.04 1.28 -6.35
CA PHE A 30 52.36 0.37 -5.41
C PHE A 30 53.15 0.28 -4.08
N LYS A 31 54.48 0.22 -4.13
CA LYS A 31 55.34 0.18 -2.95
C LYS A 31 55.25 1.49 -2.14
N ALA A 32 55.33 2.64 -2.81
CA ALA A 32 55.17 3.96 -2.18
C ALA A 32 53.76 4.15 -1.57
N ARG A 33 52.71 3.66 -2.25
CA ARG A 33 51.32 3.67 -1.76
C ARG A 33 51.15 2.76 -0.53
N LYS A 34 51.82 1.61 -0.51
CA LYS A 34 51.85 0.67 0.62
C LYS A 34 52.57 1.28 1.83
N GLU A 35 53.73 1.89 1.61
CA GLU A 35 54.49 2.60 2.66
C GLU A 35 53.75 3.82 3.21
N ARG A 36 53.16 4.65 2.34
CA ARG A 36 52.30 5.77 2.75
C ARG A 36 51.10 5.30 3.58
N ARG A 37 50.47 4.19 3.19
CA ARG A 37 49.39 3.56 3.98
C ARG A 37 49.90 3.05 5.32
N ALA A 38 51.09 2.43 5.36
CA ALA A 38 51.72 1.97 6.62
C ALA A 38 51.99 3.14 7.58
N ARG A 39 52.59 4.24 7.10
CA ARG A 39 52.82 5.45 7.91
C ARG A 39 51.53 6.08 8.44
N ILE A 40 50.48 6.14 7.62
CA ILE A 40 49.18 6.66 8.06
C ILE A 40 48.54 5.74 9.11
N ILE A 41 48.66 4.42 8.96
CA ILE A 41 48.17 3.45 9.95
C ILE A 41 48.95 3.59 11.27
N GLU A 42 50.26 3.73 11.18
CA GLU A 42 51.13 3.89 12.35
C GLU A 42 50.90 5.22 13.09
N ALA A 43 50.78 6.33 12.37
CA ALA A 43 50.43 7.63 12.96
C ALA A 43 49.03 7.59 13.63
N ARG A 44 48.06 6.87 13.06
CA ARG A 44 46.75 6.67 13.66
C ARG A 44 46.79 5.80 14.91
N ARG A 45 47.59 4.73 14.89
CA ARG A 45 47.81 3.82 16.02
C ARG A 45 48.44 4.53 17.22
N ASN A 46 49.25 5.54 16.93
CA ASN A 46 49.96 6.34 17.93
C ASN A 46 49.18 7.59 18.38
N SER A 47 48.01 7.85 17.84
CA SER A 47 47.16 8.97 18.28
C SER A 47 46.76 8.79 19.76
N ALA A 48 46.61 9.88 20.51
CA ALA A 48 46.19 9.84 21.90
C ALA A 48 44.86 9.12 22.11
N PHE A 49 43.91 9.35 21.20
CA PHE A 49 42.59 8.66 21.19
C PHE A 49 42.77 7.15 21.00
N ALA A 50 43.57 6.73 20.02
CA ALA A 50 43.74 5.31 19.72
C ALA A 50 44.41 4.58 20.89
N ARG A 51 45.42 5.21 21.54
CA ARG A 51 46.08 4.66 22.75
C ARG A 51 45.09 4.50 23.89
N LYS A 52 44.24 5.49 24.16
CA LYS A 52 43.21 5.43 25.22
C LYS A 52 42.16 4.35 24.95
N MET A 53 41.76 4.14 23.67
CA MET A 53 40.74 3.16 23.27
C MET A 53 41.29 1.75 23.06
N GLN A 54 42.58 1.56 22.96
CA GLN A 54 43.22 0.26 22.70
C GLN A 54 42.87 -0.83 23.76
N PRO A 55 42.86 -0.55 25.07
CA PRO A 55 42.42 -1.55 26.05
C PRO A 55 40.98 -1.99 25.86
N VAL A 56 40.09 -1.02 25.55
CA VAL A 56 38.67 -1.28 25.26
C VAL A 56 38.54 -2.18 24.06
N TYR A 57 39.22 -1.89 22.95
CA TYR A 57 39.19 -2.72 21.75
C TYR A 57 39.74 -4.13 21.98
N LYS A 58 40.81 -4.26 22.80
CA LYS A 58 41.35 -5.57 23.19
C LYS A 58 40.34 -6.37 24.01
N PHE A 59 39.66 -5.73 24.97
CA PHE A 59 38.61 -6.34 25.77
C PHE A 59 37.42 -6.79 24.90
N MET A 60 36.91 -5.89 24.06
CA MET A 60 35.81 -6.19 23.12
C MET A 60 36.14 -7.32 22.15
N ASN A 61 37.39 -7.50 21.75
CA ASN A 61 37.79 -8.58 20.87
C ASN A 61 38.09 -9.88 21.63
N ARG A 62 38.58 -9.83 22.87
CA ARG A 62 38.82 -11.02 23.71
C ARG A 62 37.53 -11.67 24.14
N PHE A 63 36.53 -10.88 24.55
CA PHE A 63 35.21 -11.34 25.00
C PHE A 63 34.15 -11.05 23.96
N SER A 64 34.48 -11.20 22.71
CA SER A 64 33.66 -10.72 21.57
C SER A 64 32.23 -11.28 21.57
N LEU A 65 32.02 -12.56 21.91
CA LEU A 65 30.69 -13.17 21.94
C LEU A 65 29.83 -12.57 23.06
N VAL A 66 30.37 -12.45 24.27
CA VAL A 66 29.65 -11.84 25.40
C VAL A 66 29.33 -10.38 25.11
N PHE A 67 30.31 -9.65 24.52
CA PHE A 67 30.09 -8.25 24.13
C PHE A 67 28.99 -8.12 23.08
N HIS A 68 28.95 -9.00 22.07
CA HIS A 68 27.89 -8.99 21.07
C HIS A 68 26.52 -9.36 21.66
N ALA A 69 26.47 -10.29 22.61
CA ALA A 69 25.22 -10.67 23.28
C ALA A 69 24.67 -9.48 24.12
N LEU A 70 25.53 -8.83 24.92
CA LEU A 70 25.12 -7.66 25.67
C LEU A 70 24.71 -6.49 24.77
N LEU A 71 25.47 -6.23 23.71
CA LEU A 71 25.13 -5.20 22.73
C LEU A 71 23.81 -5.48 22.05
N ALA A 72 23.53 -6.72 21.69
CA ALA A 72 22.24 -7.13 21.10
C ALA A 72 21.08 -6.91 22.06
N CYS A 73 21.25 -7.24 23.36
CA CYS A 73 20.22 -6.97 24.37
C CYS A 73 19.98 -5.45 24.53
N ILE A 74 21.05 -4.63 24.55
CA ILE A 74 20.94 -3.17 24.65
C ILE A 74 20.21 -2.61 23.43
N ILE A 75 20.57 -3.05 22.22
CA ILE A 75 19.92 -2.60 20.97
C ILE A 75 18.45 -3.02 20.98
N ASN A 76 18.14 -4.27 21.34
CA ASN A 76 16.76 -4.73 21.41
C ASN A 76 15.94 -3.91 22.41
N PHE A 77 16.48 -3.66 23.60
CA PHE A 77 15.82 -2.81 24.60
C PHE A 77 15.58 -1.38 24.10
N ALA A 78 16.57 -0.78 23.43
CA ALA A 78 16.44 0.56 22.84
C ALA A 78 15.38 0.60 21.73
N ILE A 79 15.32 -0.42 20.87
CA ILE A 79 14.29 -0.56 19.85
C ILE A 79 12.90 -0.62 20.48
N GLU A 80 12.72 -1.45 21.51
CA GLU A 80 11.42 -1.59 22.18
C GLU A 80 11.03 -0.31 22.93
N ALA A 81 11.99 0.39 23.54
CA ALA A 81 11.74 1.68 24.19
C ALA A 81 11.26 2.75 23.19
N ILE A 82 11.86 2.79 22.01
CA ILE A 82 11.46 3.71 20.92
C ILE A 82 10.09 3.30 20.38
N SER A 83 9.86 2.02 20.14
CA SER A 83 8.59 1.51 19.59
C SER A 83 7.42 1.73 20.54
N ARG A 84 7.63 1.61 21.84
CA ARG A 84 6.61 1.80 22.89
C ARG A 84 6.54 3.23 23.41
N HIS A 85 7.41 4.12 22.93
CA HIS A 85 7.56 5.51 23.40
C HIS A 85 7.76 5.61 24.92
N SER A 86 8.29 4.55 25.57
CA SER A 86 8.40 4.44 27.03
C SER A 86 9.52 3.46 27.42
N LEU A 87 10.45 3.93 28.25
CA LEU A 87 11.45 3.07 28.87
C LEU A 87 10.83 2.08 29.88
N VAL A 88 9.77 2.49 30.54
CA VAL A 88 9.06 1.66 31.53
C VAL A 88 8.33 0.50 30.81
N GLU A 89 7.62 0.79 29.74
CA GLU A 89 6.94 -0.26 28.95
C GLU A 89 7.93 -1.24 28.31
N ALA A 90 9.09 -0.76 27.86
CA ALA A 90 10.15 -1.65 27.36
C ALA A 90 10.72 -2.54 28.47
N TRP A 91 10.83 -2.04 29.70
CA TRP A 91 11.23 -2.83 30.86
C TRP A 91 10.17 -3.87 31.23
N ILE A 92 8.89 -3.48 31.25
CA ILE A 92 7.76 -4.40 31.50
C ILE A 92 7.75 -5.51 30.45
N TYR A 93 7.90 -5.18 29.17
CA TYR A 93 8.03 -6.18 28.09
C TYR A 93 9.20 -7.14 28.30
N MET A 94 10.39 -6.60 28.62
CA MET A 94 11.60 -7.42 28.83
C MET A 94 11.43 -8.39 30.00
N THR A 95 10.80 -7.96 31.09
CA THR A 95 10.60 -8.78 32.30
C THR A 95 9.37 -9.66 32.25
N GLY A 96 8.31 -9.24 31.56
CA GLY A 96 7.06 -10.00 31.38
C GLY A 96 7.16 -11.10 30.32
N SER A 97 7.97 -10.87 29.27
CA SER A 97 8.15 -11.82 28.18
C SER A 97 9.65 -12.10 27.90
N PRO A 98 10.41 -12.60 28.88
CA PRO A 98 11.86 -12.71 28.79
C PRO A 98 12.36 -13.61 27.68
N LEU A 99 11.65 -14.71 27.37
CA LEU A 99 12.02 -15.61 26.27
C LEU A 99 11.88 -14.93 24.90
N VAL A 100 10.81 -14.15 24.72
CA VAL A 100 10.60 -13.37 23.49
C VAL A 100 11.68 -12.29 23.35
N PHE A 101 11.97 -11.56 24.44
CA PHE A 101 13.01 -10.55 24.44
C PHE A 101 14.39 -11.14 24.09
N LEU A 102 14.76 -12.25 24.72
CA LEU A 102 16.03 -12.95 24.45
C LEU A 102 16.08 -13.51 23.02
N TYR A 103 14.96 -13.98 22.48
CA TYR A 103 14.90 -14.46 21.10
C TYR A 103 15.15 -13.30 20.11
N ASN A 104 14.53 -12.13 20.31
CA ASN A 104 14.82 -10.95 19.52
C ASN A 104 16.27 -10.48 19.63
N ALA A 105 16.82 -10.46 20.85
CA ALA A 105 18.23 -10.16 21.07
C ALA A 105 19.15 -11.19 20.38
N PHE A 106 18.78 -12.45 20.36
CA PHE A 106 19.52 -13.51 19.66
C PHE A 106 19.52 -13.28 18.13
N MET A 107 18.41 -12.85 17.54
CA MET A 107 18.36 -12.47 16.11
C MET A 107 19.36 -11.37 15.79
N ILE A 108 19.39 -10.32 16.60
CA ILE A 108 20.36 -9.21 16.47
C ILE A 108 21.79 -9.75 16.66
N PHE A 109 22.02 -10.61 17.66
CA PHE A 109 23.31 -11.23 17.94
C PHE A 109 23.86 -12.01 16.74
N VAL A 110 23.02 -12.81 16.06
CA VAL A 110 23.42 -13.60 14.88
C VAL A 110 23.97 -12.69 13.77
N THR A 111 23.41 -11.51 13.59
CA THR A 111 23.92 -10.55 12.59
C THR A 111 25.34 -10.08 12.89
N PHE A 112 25.76 -10.04 14.16
CA PHE A 112 27.12 -9.71 14.55
C PHE A 112 28.16 -10.79 14.18
N SER A 113 27.75 -12.01 13.80
CA SER A 113 28.67 -13.05 13.33
C SER A 113 29.49 -12.62 12.11
N ILE A 114 28.92 -11.73 11.26
CA ILE A 114 29.58 -11.12 10.09
C ILE A 114 30.85 -10.33 10.46
N VAL A 115 30.92 -9.80 11.68
CA VAL A 115 32.06 -8.98 12.17
C VAL A 115 33.40 -9.73 12.04
N TYR A 116 33.37 -11.05 12.17
CA TYR A 116 34.60 -11.87 12.15
C TYR A 116 35.26 -11.99 10.78
N LEU A 117 34.57 -11.60 9.72
CA LEU A 117 35.12 -11.54 8.34
C LEU A 117 35.98 -10.30 8.10
N PHE A 118 35.94 -9.29 9.01
CA PHE A 118 36.56 -7.99 8.78
C PHE A 118 37.62 -7.61 9.82
N LYS A 119 38.69 -6.95 9.36
CA LYS A 119 39.68 -6.33 10.27
C LYS A 119 39.10 -5.13 11.01
N ARG A 120 38.19 -4.37 10.40
CA ARG A 120 37.53 -3.20 11.00
C ARG A 120 36.29 -3.58 11.81
N ARG A 121 36.50 -4.46 12.79
CA ARG A 121 35.40 -5.05 13.58
C ARG A 121 34.53 -3.99 14.26
N VAL A 122 35.14 -2.92 14.79
CA VAL A 122 34.38 -1.81 15.41
C VAL A 122 33.44 -1.16 14.42
N PHE A 123 33.92 -0.86 13.22
CA PHE A 123 33.09 -0.25 12.18
C PHE A 123 31.94 -1.15 11.74
N VAL A 124 32.16 -2.44 11.57
CA VAL A 124 31.10 -3.39 11.18
C VAL A 124 30.06 -3.53 12.30
N ARG A 125 30.48 -3.55 13.58
CA ARG A 125 29.54 -3.51 14.72
C ARG A 125 28.65 -2.25 14.66
N ILE A 126 29.25 -1.10 14.37
CA ILE A 126 28.50 0.16 14.24
C ILE A 126 27.50 0.08 13.11
N ILE A 127 27.87 -0.42 11.92
CA ILE A 127 26.93 -0.58 10.79
C ILE A 127 25.74 -1.45 11.18
N ILE A 128 25.99 -2.60 11.79
CA ILE A 128 24.93 -3.52 12.22
C ILE A 128 24.02 -2.86 13.27
N SER A 129 24.63 -2.17 14.26
CA SER A 129 23.86 -1.45 15.28
C SER A 129 23.01 -0.33 14.67
N VAL A 130 23.59 0.46 13.75
CA VAL A 130 22.86 1.54 13.05
C VAL A 130 21.71 0.97 12.21
N PHE A 131 21.92 -0.14 11.51
CA PHE A 131 20.86 -0.80 10.75
C PHE A 131 19.64 -1.15 11.63
N TRP A 132 19.87 -1.83 12.77
CA TRP A 132 18.80 -2.18 13.68
C TRP A 132 18.15 -0.96 14.35
N MET A 133 18.94 0.05 14.70
CA MET A 133 18.42 1.30 15.27
C MET A 133 17.58 2.09 14.25
N ILE A 134 17.97 2.10 12.97
CA ILE A 134 17.14 2.72 11.91
C ILE A 134 15.79 2.05 11.82
N LEU A 135 15.73 0.70 11.86
CA LEU A 135 14.46 -0.02 11.88
C LEU A 135 13.60 0.34 13.11
N GLY A 136 14.23 0.43 14.29
CA GLY A 136 13.56 0.83 15.52
C GLY A 136 13.01 2.26 15.47
N ILE A 137 13.80 3.20 14.96
CA ILE A 137 13.40 4.61 14.81
C ILE A 137 12.27 4.72 13.77
N ALA A 138 12.39 4.03 12.63
CA ALA A 138 11.35 4.02 11.61
C ALA A 138 10.02 3.48 12.18
N ASN A 139 10.08 2.37 12.94
CA ASN A 139 8.89 1.82 13.59
C ASN A 139 8.28 2.77 14.61
N GLY A 140 9.09 3.33 15.52
CA GLY A 140 8.61 4.26 16.52
C GLY A 140 7.97 5.50 15.88
N TYR A 141 8.60 6.06 14.83
CA TYR A 141 8.02 7.17 14.09
C TYR A 141 6.68 6.80 13.40
N MET A 142 6.61 5.62 12.78
CA MET A 142 5.37 5.16 12.14
C MET A 142 4.24 4.98 13.16
N LEU A 143 4.54 4.45 14.35
CA LEU A 143 3.56 4.28 15.43
C LEU A 143 3.06 5.61 16.02
N LEU A 144 3.80 6.72 15.85
CA LEU A 144 3.28 8.07 16.17
C LEU A 144 2.25 8.57 15.14
N LYS A 145 2.36 8.11 13.89
CA LYS A 145 1.52 8.59 12.79
C LYS A 145 0.37 7.64 12.45
N ARG A 146 0.49 6.34 12.78
CA ARG A 146 -0.52 5.31 12.50
C ARG A 146 -0.46 4.18 13.53
N VAL A 147 -1.53 3.40 13.67
CA VAL A 147 -1.59 2.24 14.57
C VAL A 147 -0.74 1.06 14.09
N THR A 148 -0.55 0.92 12.78
CA THR A 148 0.18 -0.22 12.21
C THR A 148 1.70 0.00 12.24
N PRO A 149 2.47 -0.96 12.77
CA PRO A 149 3.92 -0.88 12.86
C PRO A 149 4.62 -0.94 11.49
N PHE A 150 5.89 -0.53 11.48
CA PHE A 150 6.74 -0.61 10.29
C PHE A 150 7.07 -2.07 9.93
N ASN A 151 6.82 -2.46 8.68
CA ASN A 151 7.08 -3.81 8.18
C ASN A 151 7.76 -3.80 6.81
N ALA A 152 8.15 -4.97 6.31
CA ALA A 152 8.86 -5.08 5.03
C ALA A 152 8.03 -4.61 3.82
N GLN A 153 6.71 -4.64 3.90
CA GLN A 153 5.84 -4.18 2.81
C GLN A 153 5.88 -2.66 2.67
N ASP A 154 6.13 -1.92 3.76
CA ASP A 154 6.32 -0.48 3.71
C ASP A 154 7.52 -0.10 2.84
N LEU A 155 8.58 -0.93 2.79
CA LEU A 155 9.71 -0.72 1.89
C LEU A 155 9.32 -0.86 0.41
N LYS A 156 8.37 -1.74 0.08
CA LYS A 156 7.85 -1.90 -1.29
C LYS A 156 6.95 -0.72 -1.69
N ILE A 157 6.28 -0.10 -0.72
CA ILE A 157 5.43 1.07 -0.92
C ILE A 157 6.25 2.37 -0.93
N ALA A 158 7.47 2.36 -0.42
CA ALA A 158 8.30 3.55 -0.28
C ALA A 158 8.55 4.29 -1.60
N SER A 159 8.62 3.57 -2.74
CA SER A 159 8.70 4.20 -4.06
C SER A 159 7.46 5.04 -4.41
N ASP A 160 6.27 4.57 -4.02
CA ASP A 160 5.02 5.30 -4.20
C ASP A 160 4.90 6.43 -3.16
N GLY A 161 5.47 6.19 -1.95
CA GLY A 161 5.47 7.11 -0.81
C GLY A 161 6.39 8.33 -1.00
N LEU A 162 7.41 8.25 -1.88
CA LEU A 162 8.28 9.41 -2.15
C LEU A 162 7.49 10.62 -2.68
N SER A 163 6.42 10.39 -3.45
CA SER A 163 5.51 11.44 -3.91
C SER A 163 4.60 12.00 -2.80
N LEU A 164 4.52 11.30 -1.67
CA LEU A 164 3.67 11.66 -0.53
C LEU A 164 4.48 12.16 0.68
N ILE A 165 5.82 12.19 0.58
CA ILE A 165 6.70 12.62 1.68
C ILE A 165 6.27 13.98 2.25
N ASN A 166 5.94 14.93 1.38
CA ASN A 166 5.50 16.27 1.78
C ASN A 166 4.11 16.28 2.46
N LYS A 167 3.38 15.16 2.46
CA LYS A 167 2.11 15.01 3.19
C LYS A 167 2.29 14.41 4.59
N TYR A 168 3.38 13.66 4.80
CA TYR A 168 3.67 13.00 6.09
C TYR A 168 4.73 13.70 6.92
N LEU A 169 5.61 14.48 6.27
CA LEU A 169 6.67 15.25 6.91
C LEU A 169 6.50 16.72 6.53
N ASP A 170 6.55 17.59 7.52
CA ASP A 170 6.66 19.03 7.26
C ASP A 170 8.07 19.39 6.78
N GLY A 171 8.23 20.62 6.26
CA GLY A 171 9.52 21.07 5.73
C GLY A 171 10.64 21.06 6.77
N PHE A 172 10.32 21.27 8.04
CA PHE A 172 11.28 21.26 9.14
C PHE A 172 11.68 19.82 9.49
N GLU A 173 10.73 18.89 9.56
CA GLU A 173 10.98 17.46 9.78
C GLU A 173 11.85 16.86 8.67
N ILE A 174 11.62 17.23 7.40
CA ILE A 174 12.46 16.82 6.26
C ILE A 174 13.90 17.29 6.44
N ILE A 175 14.11 18.56 6.81
CA ILE A 175 15.44 19.12 7.05
C ILE A 175 16.14 18.39 8.21
N LEU A 176 15.44 18.15 9.32
CA LEU A 176 15.99 17.40 10.46
C LEU A 176 16.38 15.98 10.06
N PHE A 177 15.56 15.31 9.25
CA PHE A 177 15.84 13.97 8.76
C PHE A 177 17.10 13.94 7.88
N ILE A 178 17.23 14.88 6.93
CA ILE A 178 18.42 15.01 6.07
C ILE A 178 19.66 15.30 6.92
N VAL A 179 19.58 16.24 7.87
CA VAL A 179 20.69 16.57 8.78
C VAL A 179 21.09 15.35 9.61
N GLY A 180 20.11 14.57 10.10
CA GLY A 180 20.36 13.34 10.84
C GLY A 180 21.10 12.30 9.99
N ILE A 181 20.67 12.07 8.75
CA ILE A 181 21.35 11.16 7.81
C ILE A 181 22.80 11.62 7.57
N VAL A 182 22.99 12.90 7.27
CA VAL A 182 24.33 13.47 7.04
C VAL A 182 25.21 13.29 8.27
N ALA A 183 24.71 13.55 9.48
CA ALA A 183 25.43 13.39 10.72
C ALA A 183 25.86 11.92 10.94
N VAL A 184 24.95 10.96 10.71
CA VAL A 184 25.26 9.52 10.80
C VAL A 184 26.32 9.11 9.78
N VAL A 185 26.21 9.57 8.53
CA VAL A 185 27.19 9.27 7.47
C VAL A 185 28.58 9.84 7.83
N VAL A 186 28.63 11.10 8.28
CA VAL A 186 29.88 11.74 8.71
C VAL A 186 30.49 10.99 9.91
N TRP A 187 29.66 10.60 10.87
CA TRP A 187 30.09 9.80 12.02
C TRP A 187 30.62 8.43 11.58
N MET A 188 29.92 7.73 10.68
CA MET A 188 30.38 6.45 10.12
C MET A 188 31.71 6.59 9.37
N ILE A 189 31.89 7.62 8.55
CA ILE A 189 33.16 7.91 7.87
C ILE A 189 34.27 8.18 8.90
N SER A 190 33.95 8.92 9.96
CA SER A 190 34.89 9.16 11.04
C SER A 190 35.30 7.85 11.73
N MET A 191 34.36 6.99 12.06
CA MET A 191 34.61 5.68 12.65
C MET A 191 35.37 4.73 11.70
N TRP A 192 35.05 4.77 10.39
CA TRP A 192 35.87 4.07 9.39
C TRP A 192 37.33 4.53 9.40
N ARG A 193 37.55 5.84 9.51
CA ARG A 193 38.91 6.42 9.50
C ARG A 193 39.64 6.23 10.84
N ARG A 194 38.93 6.33 11.98
CA ARG A 194 39.55 6.40 13.34
C ARG A 194 39.40 5.11 14.14
N GLY A 195 38.42 4.25 13.80
CA GLY A 195 38.13 3.00 14.51
C GLY A 195 39.30 2.02 14.50
N GLY A 196 39.51 1.36 15.63
CA GLY A 196 40.55 0.36 15.80
C GLY A 196 40.40 -0.83 14.84
N GLN A 197 41.52 -1.35 14.38
CA GLN A 197 41.55 -2.58 13.58
C GLN A 197 41.94 -3.76 14.48
N TYR A 198 41.47 -4.94 14.11
CA TYR A 198 41.87 -6.18 14.74
C TYR A 198 43.29 -6.53 14.29
N ASP A 199 44.18 -6.71 15.27
CA ASP A 199 45.64 -6.92 15.05
C ASP A 199 45.98 -8.37 14.65
N GLY A 200 45.06 -9.33 14.91
CA GLY A 200 45.25 -10.74 14.60
C GLY A 200 45.05 -11.08 13.12
N LYS A 201 45.47 -12.28 12.74
CA LYS A 201 45.16 -12.85 11.44
C LYS A 201 43.66 -13.19 11.37
N ILE A 202 43.01 -12.86 10.24
CA ILE A 202 41.65 -13.28 9.99
C ILE A 202 41.71 -14.69 9.36
N HIS A 203 40.99 -15.60 9.99
CA HIS A 203 40.80 -16.95 9.47
C HIS A 203 39.43 -17.00 8.77
N HIS A 204 39.36 -16.56 7.52
CA HIS A 204 38.09 -16.45 6.77
C HIS A 204 37.29 -17.75 6.76
N VAL A 205 37.94 -18.91 6.58
CA VAL A 205 37.26 -20.22 6.59
C VAL A 205 36.59 -20.47 7.95
N ARG A 206 37.30 -20.24 9.06
CA ARG A 206 36.73 -20.39 10.42
C ARG A 206 35.61 -19.41 10.68
N ALA A 207 35.74 -18.16 10.20
CA ALA A 207 34.69 -17.17 10.32
C ALA A 207 33.45 -17.56 9.51
N LEU A 208 33.62 -18.08 8.30
CA LEU A 208 32.52 -18.56 7.46
C LEU A 208 31.82 -19.77 8.10
N ILE A 209 32.57 -20.74 8.61
CA ILE A 209 32.02 -21.87 9.36
C ILE A 209 31.20 -21.34 10.56
N GLY A 210 31.75 -20.37 11.31
CA GLY A 210 31.06 -19.75 12.44
C GLY A 210 29.74 -19.09 12.04
N ILE A 211 29.70 -18.39 10.89
CA ILE A 211 28.48 -17.79 10.35
C ILE A 211 27.46 -18.87 9.98
N VAL A 212 27.89 -19.93 9.30
CA VAL A 212 27.01 -21.06 8.93
C VAL A 212 26.44 -21.73 10.20
N VAL A 213 27.28 -21.97 11.21
CA VAL A 213 26.81 -22.51 12.49
C VAL A 213 25.79 -21.58 13.16
N CYS A 214 26.05 -20.28 13.17
CA CYS A 214 25.08 -19.31 13.69
C CYS A 214 23.77 -19.30 12.90
N ALA A 215 23.82 -19.42 11.57
CA ALA A 215 22.63 -19.49 10.72
C ALA A 215 21.82 -20.79 10.98
N VAL A 216 22.48 -21.95 11.07
CA VAL A 216 21.82 -23.21 11.41
C VAL A 216 21.20 -23.17 12.81
N LEU A 217 21.95 -22.61 13.78
CA LEU A 217 21.44 -22.43 15.15
C LEU A 217 20.23 -21.48 15.17
N TYR A 218 20.26 -20.41 14.36
CA TYR A 218 19.14 -19.49 14.22
C TYR A 218 17.89 -20.21 13.71
N VAL A 219 17.99 -21.00 12.65
CA VAL A 219 16.86 -21.78 12.12
C VAL A 219 16.33 -22.75 13.18
N PHE A 220 17.23 -23.48 13.85
CA PHE A 220 16.84 -24.41 14.90
C PHE A 220 16.10 -23.72 16.07
N VAL A 221 16.65 -22.61 16.58
CA VAL A 221 16.04 -21.84 17.68
C VAL A 221 14.71 -21.24 17.23
N SER A 222 14.61 -20.76 15.98
CA SER A 222 13.37 -20.21 15.44
C SER A 222 12.26 -21.26 15.37
N ASN A 223 12.56 -22.46 14.88
CA ASN A 223 11.59 -23.56 14.86
C ASN A 223 11.14 -23.92 16.28
N GLN A 224 12.09 -24.00 17.24
CA GLN A 224 11.73 -24.27 18.63
C GLN A 224 10.90 -23.14 19.27
N ALA A 225 11.15 -21.87 18.90
CA ALA A 225 10.37 -20.74 19.40
C ALA A 225 8.93 -20.78 18.89
N VAL A 226 8.72 -21.19 17.65
CA VAL A 226 7.38 -21.40 17.06
C VAL A 226 6.70 -22.63 17.68
N ASP A 227 7.37 -23.77 17.71
CA ASP A 227 6.79 -25.04 18.23
C ASP A 227 6.37 -24.93 19.70
N LYS A 228 7.18 -24.23 20.51
CA LYS A 228 6.89 -23.96 21.93
C LYS A 228 5.98 -22.76 22.16
N ARG A 229 5.47 -22.14 21.09
CA ARG A 229 4.59 -20.96 21.14
C ARG A 229 5.20 -19.75 21.87
N VAL A 230 6.50 -19.60 21.85
CA VAL A 230 7.20 -18.38 22.30
C VAL A 230 6.86 -17.23 21.36
N VAL A 231 6.83 -17.51 20.05
CA VAL A 231 6.34 -16.61 19.00
C VAL A 231 5.37 -17.36 18.10
N SER A 232 4.54 -16.62 17.36
CA SER A 232 3.62 -17.18 16.36
C SER A 232 3.97 -16.71 14.97
N THR A 233 3.79 -17.55 13.97
CA THR A 233 3.88 -17.18 12.55
C THR A 233 2.60 -16.50 12.05
N TYR A 234 1.48 -16.72 12.74
CA TYR A 234 0.21 -16.09 12.46
C TYR A 234 0.03 -14.81 13.29
N PHE A 235 -0.13 -13.69 12.60
CA PHE A 235 -0.41 -12.38 13.20
C PHE A 235 -1.87 -12.02 12.93
N GLY A 236 -2.76 -12.41 13.84
CA GLY A 236 -4.19 -12.05 13.73
C GLY A 236 -4.41 -10.53 13.75
N ASN A 237 -3.52 -9.81 14.41
CA ASN A 237 -3.39 -8.36 14.42
C ASN A 237 -1.92 -8.00 14.43
N ILE A 238 -1.46 -7.28 13.40
CA ILE A 238 -0.04 -6.94 13.27
C ILE A 238 0.44 -6.00 14.38
N ALA A 239 -0.40 -5.07 14.87
CA ALA A 239 -0.02 -4.15 15.96
C ALA A 239 0.21 -4.94 17.25
N PHE A 240 -0.73 -5.80 17.63
CA PHE A 240 -0.59 -6.65 18.81
C PHE A 240 0.55 -7.65 18.67
N ALA A 241 0.78 -8.19 17.46
CA ALA A 241 1.93 -9.07 17.24
C ALA A 241 3.27 -8.37 17.51
N TYR A 242 3.41 -7.09 17.15
CA TYR A 242 4.63 -6.32 17.45
C TYR A 242 4.75 -5.98 18.94
N GLU A 243 3.62 -5.76 19.62
CA GLU A 243 3.60 -5.59 21.08
C GLU A 243 4.01 -6.88 21.79
N ASP A 244 3.49 -8.03 21.36
CA ASP A 244 3.72 -9.33 21.99
C ASP A 244 5.10 -9.91 21.64
N TYR A 245 5.51 -9.84 20.36
CA TYR A 245 6.67 -10.56 19.84
C TYR A 245 7.88 -9.66 19.54
N GLY A 246 7.73 -8.34 19.58
CA GLY A 246 8.80 -7.37 19.35
C GLY A 246 9.14 -7.11 17.89
N LEU A 247 9.74 -5.93 17.63
CA LEU A 247 10.06 -5.48 16.27
C LEU A 247 11.01 -6.43 15.51
N PRO A 248 12.17 -6.90 16.05
CA PRO A 248 13.09 -7.69 15.24
C PRO A 248 12.45 -8.94 14.65
N TYR A 249 11.70 -9.71 15.44
CA TYR A 249 11.02 -10.89 14.96
C TYR A 249 9.95 -10.55 13.94
N CYS A 250 9.04 -9.64 14.27
CA CYS A 250 7.91 -9.32 13.41
C CYS A 250 8.34 -8.72 12.07
N PHE A 251 9.36 -7.85 12.09
CA PHE A 251 9.91 -7.30 10.85
C PHE A 251 10.53 -8.39 9.97
N MET A 252 11.37 -9.27 10.54
CA MET A 252 11.98 -10.38 9.80
C MET A 252 10.92 -11.37 9.30
N ALA A 253 9.89 -11.66 10.09
CA ALA A 253 8.76 -12.46 9.65
C ALA A 253 8.06 -11.82 8.44
N SER A 254 7.87 -10.50 8.43
CA SER A 254 7.27 -9.78 7.29
C SER A 254 8.18 -9.76 6.04
N VAL A 255 9.50 -9.96 6.20
CA VAL A 255 10.45 -10.10 5.07
C VAL A 255 10.38 -11.48 4.43
N PHE A 256 10.34 -12.53 5.27
CA PHE A 256 10.49 -13.91 4.80
C PHE A 256 9.16 -14.63 4.59
N ASN A 257 8.12 -14.29 5.36
CA ASN A 257 6.80 -14.91 5.23
C ASN A 257 5.94 -14.00 4.35
N THR A 258 5.93 -14.24 3.05
CA THR A 258 5.10 -13.52 2.07
C THR A 258 4.26 -14.53 1.30
N GLY A 259 3.03 -14.14 0.98
CA GLY A 259 2.10 -15.03 0.32
C GLY A 259 1.45 -16.03 1.27
N ILE A 260 0.98 -17.13 0.72
CA ILE A 260 0.36 -18.24 1.45
C ILE A 260 1.23 -19.47 1.23
N ASP A 261 1.74 -20.06 2.31
CA ASP A 261 2.47 -21.31 2.25
C ASP A 261 1.55 -22.47 1.83
N GLU A 262 2.10 -23.52 1.20
CA GLU A 262 1.32 -24.69 0.82
C GLU A 262 0.71 -25.36 2.06
N PRO A 263 -0.65 -25.32 2.21
CA PRO A 263 -1.28 -25.88 3.39
C PRO A 263 -1.16 -27.41 3.41
N SER A 264 -1.07 -27.98 4.62
CA SER A 264 -1.07 -29.42 4.81
C SER A 264 -2.36 -30.06 4.24
N GLY A 265 -2.21 -31.13 3.47
CA GLY A 265 -3.34 -31.81 2.83
C GLY A 265 -3.76 -31.23 1.48
N TYR A 266 -3.04 -30.23 0.94
CA TYR A 266 -3.25 -29.77 -0.42
C TYR A 266 -3.01 -30.88 -1.44
N SER A 267 -4.02 -31.22 -2.20
CA SER A 267 -3.95 -32.23 -3.26
C SER A 267 -5.09 -32.05 -4.25
N LYS A 268 -4.95 -32.60 -5.45
CA LYS A 268 -6.03 -32.58 -6.46
C LYS A 268 -7.33 -33.18 -5.92
N LYS A 269 -7.23 -34.33 -5.23
CA LYS A 269 -8.38 -35.03 -4.63
C LYS A 269 -9.08 -34.12 -3.60
N THR A 270 -8.33 -33.53 -2.69
CA THR A 270 -8.90 -32.63 -1.68
C THR A 270 -9.61 -31.44 -2.33
N MET A 271 -9.01 -30.86 -3.37
CA MET A 271 -9.60 -29.71 -4.06
C MET A 271 -10.86 -30.09 -4.85
N GLU A 272 -10.91 -31.29 -5.46
CA GLU A 272 -12.12 -31.81 -6.12
C GLU A 272 -13.26 -32.05 -5.11
N GLU A 273 -12.94 -32.58 -3.91
CA GLU A 273 -13.91 -32.77 -2.84
C GLU A 273 -14.47 -31.44 -2.31
N ILE A 274 -13.60 -30.45 -2.03
CA ILE A 274 -14.00 -29.09 -1.60
C ILE A 274 -14.80 -28.42 -2.72
N GLY A 275 -14.33 -28.53 -3.95
CA GLY A 275 -14.98 -27.96 -5.15
C GLY A 275 -16.32 -28.63 -5.52
N GLN A 276 -16.70 -29.70 -4.81
CA GLN A 276 -17.94 -30.47 -5.07
C GLN A 276 -18.07 -30.87 -6.54
N ASN A 277 -16.99 -31.36 -7.14
CA ASN A 277 -16.94 -31.76 -8.54
C ASN A 277 -17.39 -30.63 -9.51
N GLY A 278 -16.92 -29.40 -9.26
CA GLY A 278 -17.16 -28.25 -10.11
C GLY A 278 -18.40 -27.40 -9.76
N LYS A 279 -19.18 -27.74 -8.75
CA LYS A 279 -20.35 -26.95 -8.35
C LYS A 279 -20.00 -25.56 -7.85
N LEU A 280 -18.83 -25.37 -7.22
CA LEU A 280 -18.40 -24.06 -6.74
C LEU A 280 -18.09 -23.09 -7.88
N THR A 281 -17.71 -23.56 -9.05
CA THR A 281 -17.38 -22.74 -10.23
C THR A 281 -18.57 -22.45 -11.13
N GLU A 282 -19.77 -22.96 -10.81
CA GLU A 282 -20.98 -22.64 -11.55
C GLU A 282 -21.36 -21.16 -11.43
N SER A 283 -21.96 -20.63 -12.49
CA SER A 283 -22.52 -19.26 -12.53
C SER A 283 -23.96 -19.31 -12.96
N LYS A 284 -24.90 -18.96 -12.04
CA LYS A 284 -26.35 -18.97 -12.30
C LYS A 284 -27.11 -18.03 -11.37
N ILE A 285 -28.27 -17.59 -11.79
CA ILE A 285 -29.24 -16.88 -10.96
C ILE A 285 -30.42 -17.81 -10.73
N THR A 286 -30.72 -18.15 -9.49
CA THR A 286 -31.81 -19.08 -9.11
C THR A 286 -33.11 -18.37 -8.77
N ASN A 287 -33.04 -17.11 -8.25
CA ASN A 287 -34.22 -16.32 -7.95
C ASN A 287 -34.86 -15.80 -9.25
N ALA A 288 -36.11 -16.18 -9.53
CA ALA A 288 -36.82 -15.83 -10.75
C ALA A 288 -36.99 -14.31 -10.93
N LYS A 289 -37.26 -13.56 -9.83
CA LYS A 289 -37.40 -12.09 -9.88
C LYS A 289 -36.04 -11.45 -10.24
N THR A 290 -34.96 -11.85 -9.57
CA THR A 290 -33.60 -11.37 -9.87
C THR A 290 -33.16 -11.72 -11.30
N LYS A 291 -33.47 -12.93 -11.76
CA LYS A 291 -33.17 -13.36 -13.14
C LYS A 291 -33.87 -12.49 -14.20
N LYS A 292 -35.09 -12.03 -13.90
CA LYS A 292 -35.88 -11.16 -14.80
C LYS A 292 -35.40 -9.72 -14.75
N THR A 293 -35.09 -9.18 -13.55
CA THR A 293 -34.80 -7.75 -13.35
C THR A 293 -33.31 -7.43 -13.38
N LYS A 294 -32.43 -8.40 -13.07
CA LYS A 294 -30.99 -8.22 -12.94
C LYS A 294 -30.64 -6.90 -12.24
N PRO A 295 -30.90 -6.75 -10.92
CA PRO A 295 -30.71 -5.47 -10.26
C PRO A 295 -29.26 -4.96 -10.34
N ASN A 296 -29.07 -3.64 -10.46
CA ASN A 296 -27.77 -3.02 -10.30
C ASN A 296 -27.23 -3.30 -8.91
N ILE A 297 -25.93 -3.52 -8.78
CA ILE A 297 -25.26 -3.84 -7.52
C ILE A 297 -24.12 -2.81 -7.31
N LEU A 298 -24.30 -1.94 -6.33
CA LEU A 298 -23.33 -0.89 -5.99
C LEU A 298 -22.68 -1.20 -4.64
N PHE A 299 -21.38 -1.23 -4.60
CA PHE A 299 -20.58 -1.31 -3.36
C PHE A 299 -19.80 -0.03 -3.18
N VAL A 300 -19.99 0.63 -2.07
CA VAL A 300 -19.37 1.91 -1.72
C VAL A 300 -18.57 1.75 -0.43
N GLN A 301 -17.26 1.65 -0.58
CA GLN A 301 -16.31 1.63 0.52
C GLN A 301 -16.07 3.07 1.00
N LEU A 302 -16.43 3.35 2.24
CA LEU A 302 -16.30 4.66 2.88
C LEU A 302 -14.96 4.71 3.64
N GLU A 303 -14.06 5.55 3.20
CA GLU A 303 -12.71 5.70 3.74
C GLU A 303 -12.73 6.09 5.23
N SER A 304 -12.07 5.28 6.06
CA SER A 304 -11.94 5.47 7.51
C SER A 304 -13.28 5.64 8.26
N TYR A 305 -14.38 5.17 7.67
CA TYR A 305 -15.71 5.33 8.27
C TYR A 305 -15.97 4.32 9.38
N PHE A 306 -16.39 4.82 10.52
CA PHE A 306 -17.14 4.07 11.52
C PHE A 306 -18.24 4.96 12.09
N ASP A 307 -19.27 4.35 12.64
CA ASP A 307 -20.33 5.08 13.32
C ASP A 307 -19.80 5.66 14.64
N VAL A 308 -19.61 6.98 14.68
CA VAL A 308 -19.01 7.68 15.83
C VAL A 308 -19.86 7.57 17.12
N ASP A 309 -21.13 7.20 17.01
CA ASP A 309 -21.96 6.86 18.17
C ASP A 309 -21.43 5.61 18.92
N ASN A 310 -20.53 4.85 18.33
CA ASN A 310 -19.79 3.76 19.00
C ASN A 310 -18.63 4.24 19.88
N ALA A 311 -18.18 5.49 19.78
CA ALA A 311 -17.18 6.06 20.67
C ALA A 311 -17.79 6.42 22.03
N GLU A 312 -17.07 6.11 23.13
CA GLU A 312 -17.58 6.33 24.50
C GLU A 312 -16.98 7.56 25.19
N PHE A 313 -15.91 8.16 24.64
CA PHE A 313 -15.09 9.17 25.33
C PHE A 313 -15.40 10.62 24.91
N PHE A 314 -16.25 10.84 23.92
CA PHE A 314 -16.65 12.18 23.48
C PHE A 314 -18.12 12.23 23.06
N LYS A 315 -18.65 13.44 22.89
CA LYS A 315 -20.00 13.69 22.39
C LYS A 315 -19.98 14.70 21.26
N THR A 316 -20.88 14.52 20.31
CA THR A 316 -21.10 15.44 19.18
C THR A 316 -22.32 16.31 19.42
N SER A 317 -22.32 17.55 18.89
CA SER A 317 -23.43 18.49 19.05
C SER A 317 -24.73 18.07 18.32
N GLN A 318 -24.61 17.20 17.32
CA GLN A 318 -25.73 16.65 16.57
C GLN A 318 -25.33 15.30 15.92
N ASP A 319 -26.32 14.61 15.36
CA ASP A 319 -26.12 13.35 14.62
C ASP A 319 -25.15 13.55 13.44
N VAL A 320 -24.05 12.79 13.44
CA VAL A 320 -22.99 12.86 12.43
C VAL A 320 -23.41 12.14 11.14
N CYS A 321 -24.24 11.10 11.23
CA CYS A 321 -24.57 10.21 10.11
C CYS A 321 -26.09 10.08 9.89
N PRO A 322 -26.86 11.17 9.77
CA PRO A 322 -28.32 11.11 9.77
C PRO A 322 -28.91 10.30 8.62
N ASN A 323 -28.27 10.23 7.45
CA ASN A 323 -28.73 9.43 6.32
C ASN A 323 -28.44 7.94 6.54
N LEU A 324 -27.23 7.60 6.96
CA LEU A 324 -26.86 6.22 7.28
C LEU A 324 -27.63 5.68 8.47
N HIS A 325 -27.88 6.47 9.53
CA HIS A 325 -28.72 6.07 10.65
C HIS A 325 -30.16 5.78 10.25
N LYS A 326 -30.73 6.54 9.33
CA LYS A 326 -32.05 6.23 8.74
C LYS A 326 -32.01 4.90 7.98
N MET A 327 -30.93 4.64 7.23
CA MET A 327 -30.77 3.37 6.51
C MET A 327 -30.57 2.20 7.50
N PHE A 328 -29.77 2.34 8.57
CA PHE A 328 -29.60 1.29 9.60
C PHE A 328 -30.92 0.88 10.26
N LYS A 329 -31.84 1.82 10.47
CA LYS A 329 -33.18 1.52 11.02
C LYS A 329 -34.01 0.68 10.07
N LYS A 330 -33.93 0.94 8.76
CA LYS A 330 -34.84 0.35 7.75
C LYS A 330 -34.26 -0.87 7.06
N TYR A 331 -32.96 -0.92 6.86
CA TYR A 331 -32.28 -1.93 6.03
C TYR A 331 -31.34 -2.79 6.87
N SER A 332 -30.83 -3.86 6.28
CA SER A 332 -29.92 -4.80 6.95
C SER A 332 -28.59 -4.17 7.25
N THR A 333 -28.15 -4.30 8.50
CA THR A 333 -26.94 -3.67 9.02
C THR A 333 -26.28 -4.53 10.12
N GLY A 334 -25.15 -4.09 10.62
CA GLY A 334 -24.41 -4.68 11.74
C GLY A 334 -22.96 -4.22 11.78
N TYR A 335 -22.19 -4.81 12.65
CA TYR A 335 -20.74 -4.62 12.63
C TYR A 335 -20.13 -5.32 11.42
N PHE A 336 -19.20 -4.63 10.79
CA PHE A 336 -18.43 -5.09 9.68
C PHE A 336 -16.99 -5.35 10.11
N LYS A 337 -16.62 -6.64 10.20
CA LYS A 337 -15.27 -7.01 10.63
C LYS A 337 -14.30 -6.87 9.46
N VAL A 338 -13.33 -5.97 9.62
CA VAL A 338 -12.33 -5.59 8.63
C VAL A 338 -10.94 -6.14 8.97
N PRO A 339 -10.05 -6.33 7.98
CA PRO A 339 -8.72 -6.90 8.21
C PRO A 339 -7.69 -5.93 8.75
N SER A 340 -7.99 -4.63 8.79
CA SER A 340 -7.03 -3.57 9.10
C SER A 340 -7.59 -2.52 10.05
N VAL A 341 -6.70 -1.78 10.74
CA VAL A 341 -7.04 -0.66 11.64
C VAL A 341 -6.14 0.54 11.30
N GLY A 342 -6.73 1.72 11.17
CA GLY A 342 -6.01 2.98 10.96
C GLY A 342 -5.33 3.15 9.61
N ALA A 343 -5.28 2.11 8.80
CA ALA A 343 -4.76 2.10 7.43
C ALA A 343 -5.08 0.75 6.76
N GLY A 344 -4.85 0.64 5.45
CA GLY A 344 -5.00 -0.63 4.76
C GLY A 344 -6.29 -0.76 3.96
N THR A 345 -6.79 0.34 3.41
CA THR A 345 -7.97 0.42 2.53
C THR A 345 -8.01 -0.69 1.49
N ALA A 346 -6.87 -0.93 0.80
CA ALA A 346 -6.75 -1.98 -0.22
C ALA A 346 -6.91 -3.41 0.34
N ASN A 347 -6.67 -3.65 1.62
CA ASN A 347 -6.85 -4.95 2.25
C ASN A 347 -8.34 -5.28 2.44
N THR A 348 -9.15 -4.29 2.77
CA THR A 348 -10.61 -4.45 2.83
C THR A 348 -11.21 -4.59 1.42
N GLU A 349 -10.72 -3.80 0.44
CA GLU A 349 -11.08 -3.98 -0.98
C GLU A 349 -10.81 -5.42 -1.46
N PHE A 350 -9.63 -5.95 -1.14
CA PHE A 350 -9.23 -7.31 -1.47
C PHE A 350 -10.22 -8.34 -0.94
N GLU A 351 -10.53 -8.30 0.37
CA GLU A 351 -11.47 -9.25 0.98
C GLU A 351 -12.88 -9.15 0.39
N VAL A 352 -13.38 -7.93 0.20
CA VAL A 352 -14.72 -7.69 -0.35
C VAL A 352 -14.83 -8.18 -1.80
N LEU A 353 -13.83 -7.86 -2.63
CA LEU A 353 -13.88 -8.15 -4.07
C LEU A 353 -13.57 -9.60 -4.41
N THR A 354 -12.75 -10.29 -3.64
CA THR A 354 -12.33 -11.66 -3.95
C THR A 354 -13.03 -12.72 -3.10
N GLY A 355 -13.59 -12.35 -1.95
CA GLY A 355 -14.07 -13.31 -0.94
C GLY A 355 -12.94 -14.04 -0.21
N MET A 356 -11.69 -13.65 -0.40
CA MET A 356 -10.52 -14.20 0.26
C MET A 356 -10.32 -13.59 1.64
N ASN A 357 -9.70 -14.32 2.56
CA ASN A 357 -9.38 -13.83 3.89
C ASN A 357 -7.89 -13.52 3.99
N LEU A 358 -7.56 -12.29 4.36
CA LEU A 358 -6.18 -11.80 4.47
C LEU A 358 -5.36 -12.55 5.54
N ARG A 359 -6.02 -13.21 6.49
CA ARG A 359 -5.38 -13.93 7.60
C ARG A 359 -4.36 -14.99 7.19
N TYR A 360 -4.47 -15.53 5.95
CA TYR A 360 -3.57 -16.57 5.46
C TYR A 360 -2.32 -16.03 4.79
N PHE A 361 -2.28 -14.73 4.51
CA PHE A 361 -1.10 -14.07 3.95
C PHE A 361 -0.05 -13.75 5.02
N GLY A 362 1.14 -13.46 4.57
CA GLY A 362 2.22 -13.01 5.44
C GLY A 362 1.88 -11.74 6.23
N PRO A 363 2.59 -11.50 7.33
CA PRO A 363 2.30 -10.38 8.24
C PRO A 363 2.36 -9.01 7.56
N GLY A 364 1.26 -8.27 7.60
CA GLY A 364 1.17 -6.92 7.03
C GLY A 364 1.22 -6.88 5.50
N GLU A 365 0.96 -8.00 4.84
CA GLU A 365 0.97 -8.06 3.39
C GLU A 365 -0.21 -7.31 2.77
N TYR A 366 0.06 -6.70 1.61
CA TYR A 366 -0.93 -6.09 0.74
C TYR A 366 -0.98 -6.88 -0.56
N PRO A 367 -1.97 -7.76 -0.78
CA PRO A 367 -2.08 -8.53 -2.02
C PRO A 367 -2.06 -7.67 -3.29
N TYR A 368 -2.54 -6.43 -3.19
CA TYR A 368 -2.48 -5.44 -4.27
C TYR A 368 -1.05 -5.01 -4.66
N LYS A 369 -0.09 -5.12 -3.74
CA LYS A 369 1.33 -4.77 -3.96
C LYS A 369 2.20 -5.98 -4.25
N THR A 370 1.69 -7.17 -4.00
CA THR A 370 2.40 -8.44 -4.19
C THR A 370 1.71 -9.25 -5.28
N MET A 371 0.85 -10.19 -4.92
CA MET A 371 0.28 -11.20 -5.80
C MET A 371 -0.58 -10.60 -6.92
N LEU A 372 -1.55 -9.75 -6.60
CA LEU A 372 -2.52 -9.24 -7.58
C LEU A 372 -1.95 -8.19 -8.53
N LYS A 373 -0.78 -7.64 -8.23
CA LYS A 373 -0.09 -6.76 -9.17
C LYS A 373 0.34 -7.49 -10.43
N ASP A 374 0.71 -8.78 -10.30
CA ASP A 374 1.35 -9.54 -11.36
C ASP A 374 0.55 -10.79 -11.79
N HIS A 375 -0.54 -11.13 -11.08
CA HIS A 375 -1.37 -12.30 -11.36
C HIS A 375 -2.85 -11.97 -11.43
N THR A 376 -3.57 -12.67 -12.32
CA THR A 376 -5.03 -12.56 -12.42
C THR A 376 -5.72 -13.39 -11.35
N CYS A 377 -6.89 -12.94 -10.89
CA CYS A 377 -7.66 -13.62 -9.87
C CYS A 377 -9.17 -13.44 -10.11
N GLU A 378 -9.96 -14.49 -9.84
CA GLU A 378 -11.43 -14.37 -9.85
C GLU A 378 -11.90 -13.40 -8.77
N SER A 379 -12.88 -12.56 -9.11
CA SER A 379 -13.43 -11.53 -8.23
C SER A 379 -14.94 -11.37 -8.44
N ALA A 380 -15.55 -10.45 -7.70
CA ALA A 380 -16.94 -10.04 -7.92
C ALA A 380 -17.18 -9.50 -9.34
N ALA A 381 -16.19 -8.76 -9.91
CA ALA A 381 -16.29 -8.26 -11.28
C ALA A 381 -16.39 -9.43 -12.28
N THR A 382 -15.50 -10.42 -12.19
CA THR A 382 -15.57 -11.59 -13.08
C THR A 382 -16.79 -12.45 -12.84
N ALA A 383 -17.21 -12.61 -11.58
CA ALA A 383 -18.39 -13.39 -11.22
C ALA A 383 -19.67 -12.79 -11.80
N LEU A 384 -19.82 -11.46 -11.73
CA LEU A 384 -20.97 -10.73 -12.28
C LEU A 384 -20.84 -10.54 -13.79
N GLY A 385 -19.64 -10.34 -14.34
CA GLY A 385 -19.38 -10.29 -15.76
C GLY A 385 -19.82 -11.57 -16.49
N LYS A 386 -19.57 -12.76 -15.89
CA LYS A 386 -20.09 -14.05 -16.39
C LYS A 386 -21.63 -14.11 -16.47
N LEU A 387 -22.32 -13.28 -15.71
CA LEU A 387 -23.78 -13.16 -15.72
C LEU A 387 -24.27 -12.00 -16.60
N GLY A 388 -23.37 -11.31 -17.31
CA GLY A 388 -23.69 -10.23 -18.24
C GLY A 388 -23.94 -8.89 -17.55
N TYR A 389 -23.23 -8.59 -16.46
CA TYR A 389 -23.17 -7.25 -15.87
C TYR A 389 -21.99 -6.46 -16.48
N GLY A 390 -22.18 -5.16 -16.69
CA GLY A 390 -21.08 -4.22 -16.85
C GLY A 390 -20.38 -4.02 -15.50
N THR A 391 -19.05 -3.96 -15.48
CA THR A 391 -18.30 -3.93 -14.23
C THR A 391 -17.37 -2.72 -14.14
N HIS A 392 -17.60 -1.84 -13.16
CA HIS A 392 -16.98 -0.54 -13.06
C HIS A 392 -16.36 -0.31 -11.69
N ALA A 393 -15.12 0.15 -11.66
CA ALA A 393 -14.45 0.61 -10.44
C ALA A 393 -14.27 2.13 -10.47
N LEU A 394 -14.41 2.79 -9.31
CA LEU A 394 -14.23 4.23 -9.15
C LEU A 394 -13.44 4.57 -7.89
N HIS A 395 -12.58 5.60 -7.97
CA HIS A 395 -11.87 6.14 -6.82
C HIS A 395 -11.43 7.59 -7.06
N ASN A 396 -11.79 8.49 -6.17
CA ASN A 396 -11.42 9.91 -6.26
C ASN A 396 -9.97 10.21 -5.82
N ASN A 397 -9.09 9.20 -5.87
CA ASN A 397 -7.64 9.33 -5.71
C ASN A 397 -6.89 8.74 -6.91
N GLY A 398 -5.54 8.84 -6.88
CA GLY A 398 -4.66 8.40 -7.98
C GLY A 398 -4.77 6.92 -8.33
N GLY A 399 -4.91 6.63 -9.63
CA GLY A 399 -5.06 5.28 -10.13
C GLY A 399 -3.86 4.36 -9.86
N ASN A 400 -2.65 4.93 -9.68
CA ASN A 400 -1.45 4.18 -9.35
C ASN A 400 -1.35 3.80 -7.88
N PHE A 401 -2.08 4.50 -6.99
CA PHE A 401 -1.99 4.24 -5.56
C PHE A 401 -2.48 2.82 -5.25
N TYR A 402 -1.72 2.05 -4.47
CA TYR A 402 -1.88 0.60 -4.29
C TYR A 402 -1.88 -0.21 -5.61
N SER A 403 -1.36 0.33 -6.70
CA SER A 403 -1.39 -0.30 -8.04
C SER A 403 -2.81 -0.61 -8.53
N ARG A 404 -3.83 0.13 -8.07
CA ARG A 404 -5.24 -0.17 -8.34
C ARG A 404 -5.56 -0.34 -9.82
N ALA A 405 -5.03 0.52 -10.68
CA ALA A 405 -5.30 0.40 -12.11
C ALA A 405 -4.86 -0.98 -12.67
N ARG A 406 -3.69 -1.47 -12.23
CA ARG A 406 -3.19 -2.79 -12.63
C ARG A 406 -3.99 -3.91 -11.97
N VAL A 407 -4.28 -3.79 -10.68
CA VAL A 407 -5.02 -4.80 -9.92
C VAL A 407 -6.46 -4.93 -10.43
N PHE A 408 -7.19 -3.84 -10.64
CA PHE A 408 -8.56 -3.91 -11.14
C PHE A 408 -8.64 -4.51 -12.54
N ASN A 409 -7.64 -4.26 -13.39
CA ASN A 409 -7.50 -4.97 -14.66
C ASN A 409 -7.31 -6.48 -14.44
N ASN A 410 -6.43 -6.89 -13.52
CA ASN A 410 -6.10 -8.28 -13.25
C ASN A 410 -7.23 -9.07 -12.56
N ILE A 411 -8.14 -8.38 -11.87
CA ILE A 411 -9.33 -8.99 -11.27
C ILE A 411 -10.60 -8.78 -12.08
N GLY A 412 -10.48 -8.28 -13.33
CA GLY A 412 -11.50 -8.37 -14.37
C GLY A 412 -12.58 -7.30 -14.37
N PHE A 413 -12.28 -6.06 -13.95
CA PHE A 413 -13.17 -4.93 -14.19
C PHE A 413 -13.12 -4.51 -15.67
N ASP A 414 -14.27 -4.05 -16.22
CA ASP A 414 -14.37 -3.48 -17.58
C ASP A 414 -13.86 -2.04 -17.62
N SER A 415 -14.00 -1.29 -16.53
CA SER A 415 -13.51 0.09 -16.46
C SER A 415 -13.06 0.49 -15.06
N PHE A 416 -12.10 1.45 -15.01
CA PHE A 416 -11.69 2.13 -13.79
C PHE A 416 -11.61 3.64 -13.99
N THR A 417 -12.41 4.39 -13.24
CA THR A 417 -12.39 5.86 -13.22
C THR A 417 -11.69 6.33 -11.95
N SER A 418 -10.43 6.75 -12.08
CA SER A 418 -9.64 7.36 -11.02
C SER A 418 -9.68 8.88 -11.08
N LYS A 419 -9.05 9.57 -10.10
CA LYS A 419 -9.05 11.05 -10.05
C LYS A 419 -8.53 11.71 -11.34
N GLU A 420 -7.66 11.02 -12.06
CA GLU A 420 -7.12 11.51 -13.33
C GLU A 420 -8.20 11.71 -14.40
N PHE A 421 -9.34 11.05 -14.24
CA PHE A 421 -10.52 11.17 -15.12
C PHE A 421 -11.68 11.96 -14.50
N MET A 422 -11.43 12.60 -13.34
CA MET A 422 -12.43 13.38 -12.61
C MET A 422 -12.04 14.85 -12.54
N ASN A 423 -13.03 15.77 -12.69
CA ASN A 423 -12.84 17.17 -12.38
C ASN A 423 -13.15 17.41 -10.89
N ILE A 424 -12.13 17.27 -10.06
CA ILE A 424 -12.24 17.48 -8.62
C ILE A 424 -12.15 18.97 -8.34
N LEU A 425 -13.30 19.59 -8.04
CA LEU A 425 -13.43 21.01 -7.78
C LEU A 425 -13.35 21.34 -6.28
N GLN A 426 -13.67 20.38 -5.44
CA GLN A 426 -13.73 20.57 -3.98
C GLN A 426 -12.75 19.67 -3.27
N LEU A 427 -11.95 20.26 -2.40
CA LEU A 427 -11.01 19.58 -1.53
C LEU A 427 -11.40 19.85 -0.07
N THR A 428 -11.00 18.94 0.80
CA THR A 428 -11.03 19.16 2.25
C THR A 428 -9.95 20.17 2.64
N GLU A 429 -9.97 20.67 3.85
CA GLU A 429 -9.00 21.64 4.35
C GLU A 429 -7.56 21.10 4.35
N ASN A 430 -7.38 19.79 4.44
CA ASN A 430 -6.07 19.12 4.30
C ASN A 430 -5.79 18.56 2.89
N GLY A 431 -6.59 18.95 1.89
CA GLY A 431 -6.32 18.71 0.47
C GLY A 431 -6.78 17.38 -0.10
N TRP A 432 -7.62 16.60 0.59
CA TRP A 432 -8.26 15.42 0.03
C TRP A 432 -9.48 15.79 -0.83
N ALA A 433 -9.73 14.99 -1.88
CA ALA A 433 -10.90 15.17 -2.70
C ALA A 433 -12.18 14.85 -1.93
N LYS A 434 -13.18 15.75 -1.98
CA LYS A 434 -14.49 15.48 -1.39
C LYS A 434 -15.25 14.39 -2.17
N ASP A 435 -16.02 13.56 -1.48
CA ASP A 435 -16.70 12.39 -2.05
C ASP A 435 -17.93 12.76 -2.89
N ALA A 436 -18.44 13.96 -2.76
CA ALA A 436 -19.59 14.44 -3.54
C ALA A 436 -19.41 14.26 -5.07
N VAL A 437 -18.18 14.35 -5.58
CA VAL A 437 -17.85 14.13 -7.00
C VAL A 437 -18.21 12.72 -7.49
N LEU A 438 -18.19 11.74 -6.61
CA LEU A 438 -18.42 10.34 -6.94
C LEU A 438 -19.86 10.07 -7.40
N VAL A 439 -20.86 10.82 -6.92
CA VAL A 439 -22.27 10.62 -7.33
C VAL A 439 -22.40 10.69 -8.85
N GLN A 440 -21.86 11.75 -9.47
CA GLN A 440 -21.94 11.93 -10.93
C GLN A 440 -21.20 10.81 -11.67
N HIS A 441 -20.00 10.45 -11.21
CA HIS A 441 -19.20 9.42 -11.88
C HIS A 441 -19.77 8.01 -11.72
N ILE A 442 -20.44 7.70 -10.61
CA ILE A 442 -21.22 6.46 -10.46
C ILE A 442 -22.38 6.43 -11.47
N MET A 443 -23.13 7.54 -11.60
CA MET A 443 -24.20 7.63 -12.58
C MET A 443 -23.67 7.53 -14.03
N ASP A 444 -22.53 8.13 -14.33
CA ASP A 444 -21.86 8.01 -15.63
C ASP A 444 -21.47 6.56 -15.94
N ALA A 445 -20.93 5.83 -14.95
CA ALA A 445 -20.61 4.41 -15.09
C ALA A 445 -21.87 3.61 -15.42
N MET A 446 -22.94 3.77 -14.65
CA MET A 446 -24.23 3.10 -14.89
C MET A 446 -24.92 3.51 -16.22
N ASN A 447 -24.55 4.63 -16.82
CA ASN A 447 -25.07 5.06 -18.12
C ASN A 447 -24.20 4.60 -19.30
N SER A 448 -22.99 4.07 -19.02
CA SER A 448 -22.03 3.73 -20.07
C SER A 448 -22.29 2.39 -20.75
N THR A 449 -23.05 1.53 -20.12
CA THR A 449 -23.44 0.20 -20.61
C THR A 449 -24.96 0.12 -20.87
N LYS A 450 -25.40 -0.87 -21.62
CA LYS A 450 -26.81 -1.18 -21.80
C LYS A 450 -27.31 -2.24 -20.83
N GLU A 451 -26.39 -2.97 -20.29
CA GLU A 451 -26.58 -4.02 -19.30
C GLU A 451 -26.78 -3.39 -17.91
N ASN A 452 -27.22 -4.21 -16.95
CA ASN A 452 -27.18 -3.80 -15.54
C ASN A 452 -25.74 -3.85 -15.01
N ASP A 453 -25.46 -3.04 -14.00
CA ASP A 453 -24.09 -2.73 -13.60
C ASP A 453 -23.72 -3.27 -12.22
N PHE A 454 -22.48 -3.68 -12.10
CA PHE A 454 -21.75 -3.78 -10.86
C PHE A 454 -20.80 -2.59 -10.74
N VAL A 455 -21.00 -1.76 -9.74
CA VAL A 455 -20.18 -0.57 -9.51
C VAL A 455 -19.51 -0.66 -8.15
N PHE A 456 -18.18 -0.70 -8.14
CA PHE A 456 -17.35 -0.69 -6.93
C PHE A 456 -16.71 0.68 -6.77
N THR A 457 -17.03 1.38 -5.69
CA THR A 457 -16.54 2.74 -5.44
C THR A 457 -15.77 2.80 -4.13
N VAL A 458 -14.59 3.42 -4.15
CA VAL A 458 -13.80 3.73 -2.96
C VAL A 458 -13.78 5.24 -2.76
N SER A 459 -14.23 5.71 -1.60
CA SER A 459 -14.20 7.13 -1.23
C SER A 459 -12.83 7.55 -0.67
N LEU A 460 -12.63 8.84 -0.40
CA LEU A 460 -11.35 9.35 0.08
C LEU A 460 -11.49 10.38 1.21
N GLN A 461 -12.61 11.06 1.33
CA GLN A 461 -12.76 12.27 2.16
C GLN A 461 -12.43 12.03 3.64
N GLY A 462 -12.72 10.85 4.18
CA GLY A 462 -12.42 10.46 5.55
C GLY A 462 -10.96 10.13 5.84
N HIS A 463 -10.07 10.18 4.83
CA HIS A 463 -8.68 9.75 4.94
C HIS A 463 -7.92 10.50 6.04
N GLY A 464 -7.00 9.80 6.71
CA GLY A 464 -6.15 10.30 7.77
C GLY A 464 -5.36 11.58 7.46
N ASP A 465 -4.41 11.92 8.32
CA ASP A 465 -3.74 13.22 8.38
C ASP A 465 -4.64 14.32 8.96
N TYR A 466 -5.27 13.98 10.10
CA TYR A 466 -6.21 14.88 10.77
C TYR A 466 -5.47 16.04 11.45
N PRO A 467 -5.87 17.32 11.16
CA PRO A 467 -5.18 18.49 11.68
C PRO A 467 -5.25 18.59 13.21
N THR A 468 -4.14 18.92 13.85
CA THR A 468 -4.06 19.21 15.28
C THR A 468 -4.53 20.64 15.60
N GLU A 469 -4.57 21.50 14.60
CA GLU A 469 -5.04 22.88 14.69
C GLU A 469 -6.47 22.99 14.19
N LYS A 470 -7.19 24.02 14.63
CA LYS A 470 -8.55 24.30 14.20
C LYS A 470 -8.56 24.86 12.78
N VAL A 471 -8.75 24.01 11.76
CA VAL A 471 -8.80 24.39 10.34
C VAL A 471 -10.21 24.75 9.87
N ILE A 472 -11.26 24.17 10.44
CA ILE A 472 -12.66 24.53 10.16
C ILE A 472 -13.09 25.63 11.13
N GLN A 473 -13.25 26.86 10.64
CA GLN A 473 -13.58 28.02 11.50
C GLN A 473 -14.98 27.92 12.10
N ASN A 474 -15.97 27.48 11.31
CA ASN A 474 -17.36 27.33 11.72
C ASN A 474 -17.80 25.88 11.47
N PRO A 475 -17.37 24.92 12.33
CA PRO A 475 -17.71 23.53 12.15
C PRO A 475 -19.22 23.33 12.32
N ARG A 476 -19.81 22.53 11.44
CA ARG A 476 -21.22 22.18 11.56
C ARG A 476 -21.50 21.33 12.81
N ILE A 477 -20.55 20.45 13.12
CA ILE A 477 -20.60 19.57 14.27
C ILE A 477 -19.42 19.88 15.18
N THR A 478 -19.71 20.18 16.44
CA THR A 478 -18.70 20.39 17.48
C THR A 478 -18.55 19.15 18.36
N VAL A 479 -17.34 18.98 18.90
CA VAL A 479 -16.99 17.86 19.79
C VAL A 479 -16.75 18.37 21.21
N SER A 480 -17.23 17.62 22.20
CA SER A 480 -17.05 17.88 23.64
C SER A 480 -16.67 16.60 24.40
N GLY A 481 -16.03 16.76 25.57
CA GLY A 481 -15.56 15.62 26.37
C GLY A 481 -14.12 15.21 26.13
N ILE A 482 -13.37 15.96 25.33
CA ILE A 482 -11.92 15.76 25.10
C ILE A 482 -11.19 17.00 25.65
N ASP A 483 -10.30 16.78 26.62
CA ASP A 483 -9.54 17.85 27.28
C ASP A 483 -8.32 18.29 26.45
N ASP A 484 -7.69 17.36 25.71
CA ASP A 484 -6.60 17.65 24.79
C ASP A 484 -7.12 18.39 23.55
N GLU A 485 -6.72 19.65 23.40
CA GLU A 485 -7.22 20.51 22.31
C GLU A 485 -6.78 20.00 20.92
N ALA A 486 -5.57 19.45 20.79
CA ALA A 486 -5.11 18.88 19.52
C ALA A 486 -5.91 17.65 19.12
N LEU A 487 -6.19 16.76 20.06
CA LEU A 487 -7.02 15.58 19.83
C LEU A 487 -8.47 15.97 19.53
N LYS A 488 -9.00 16.98 20.26
CA LYS A 488 -10.35 17.52 20.02
C LYS A 488 -10.47 18.10 18.59
N ASN A 489 -9.47 18.86 18.13
CA ASN A 489 -9.45 19.42 16.78
C ASN A 489 -9.45 18.33 15.71
N LYS A 490 -8.68 17.25 15.90
CA LYS A 490 -8.69 16.07 15.02
C LYS A 490 -10.06 15.44 14.92
N TRP A 491 -10.73 15.22 16.08
CA TRP A 491 -12.06 14.64 16.11
C TRP A 491 -13.12 15.55 15.53
N GLU A 492 -13.06 16.87 15.82
CA GLU A 492 -13.98 17.85 15.25
C GLU A 492 -13.83 17.93 13.73
N TYR A 493 -12.60 17.93 13.22
CA TYR A 493 -12.35 17.82 11.78
C TYR A 493 -12.97 16.54 11.21
N TYR A 494 -12.64 15.38 11.78
CA TYR A 494 -13.08 14.07 11.30
C TYR A 494 -14.62 13.95 11.26
N VAL A 495 -15.33 14.30 12.32
CA VAL A 495 -16.79 14.19 12.34
C VAL A 495 -17.47 15.07 11.30
N ASN A 496 -16.88 16.22 10.95
CA ASN A 496 -17.38 17.07 9.87
C ASN A 496 -17.13 16.46 8.50
N GLN A 497 -16.00 15.78 8.30
CA GLN A 497 -15.75 15.03 7.05
C GLN A 497 -16.70 13.83 6.93
N VAL A 498 -16.94 13.10 8.02
CA VAL A 498 -17.92 12.00 8.06
C VAL A 498 -19.33 12.49 7.80
N TYR A 499 -19.72 13.66 8.32
CA TYR A 499 -21.00 14.26 8.00
C TYR A 499 -21.18 14.52 6.50
N GLU A 500 -20.17 15.09 5.82
CA GLU A 500 -20.23 15.30 4.38
C GLU A 500 -20.26 13.97 3.61
N MET A 501 -19.53 12.95 4.07
CA MET A 501 -19.58 11.59 3.53
C MET A 501 -20.99 10.97 3.67
N ASP A 502 -21.67 11.20 4.78
CA ASP A 502 -23.07 10.81 4.98
C ASP A 502 -24.01 11.54 3.99
N GLN A 503 -23.75 12.84 3.72
CA GLN A 503 -24.51 13.57 2.69
C GLN A 503 -24.24 13.01 1.29
N PHE A 504 -23.02 12.61 0.97
CA PHE A 504 -22.70 11.88 -0.26
C PHE A 504 -23.52 10.59 -0.35
N ALA A 505 -23.55 9.76 0.69
CA ALA A 505 -24.36 8.53 0.73
C ALA A 505 -25.84 8.83 0.50
N GLY A 506 -26.41 9.82 1.18
CA GLY A 506 -27.80 10.24 0.99
C GLY A 506 -28.09 10.75 -0.43
N ASN A 507 -27.19 11.50 -1.03
CA ASN A 507 -27.33 12.01 -2.38
C ASN A 507 -27.21 10.90 -3.44
N LEU A 508 -26.32 9.92 -3.21
CA LEU A 508 -26.25 8.73 -4.08
C LEU A 508 -27.56 7.95 -4.07
N ILE A 509 -28.16 7.71 -2.91
CA ILE A 509 -29.45 7.03 -2.83
C ILE A 509 -30.54 7.80 -3.59
N LYS A 510 -30.62 9.13 -3.43
CA LYS A 510 -31.57 9.95 -4.20
C LYS A 510 -31.34 9.84 -5.71
N ALA A 511 -30.09 9.81 -6.16
CA ALA A 511 -29.76 9.66 -7.58
C ALA A 511 -30.17 8.27 -8.10
N VAL A 512 -29.94 7.21 -7.34
CA VAL A 512 -30.36 5.84 -7.66
C VAL A 512 -31.90 5.71 -7.68
N GLU A 513 -32.60 6.27 -6.70
CA GLU A 513 -34.08 6.25 -6.66
C GLU A 513 -34.67 6.97 -7.88
N LYS A 514 -34.05 8.08 -8.33
CA LYS A 514 -34.50 8.81 -9.52
C LYS A 514 -34.43 7.98 -10.80
N ARG A 515 -33.49 7.01 -10.89
CA ARG A 515 -33.42 6.08 -12.05
C ARG A 515 -34.57 5.09 -12.10
N LYS A 516 -35.23 4.79 -10.99
CA LYS A 516 -36.30 3.81 -10.88
C LYS A 516 -35.90 2.38 -11.31
N GLU A 517 -34.62 2.09 -11.36
CA GLU A 517 -34.11 0.77 -11.72
C GLU A 517 -33.95 -0.09 -10.46
N PRO A 518 -34.19 -1.42 -10.55
CA PRO A 518 -33.91 -2.34 -9.46
C PRO A 518 -32.43 -2.22 -9.03
N THR A 519 -32.17 -1.88 -7.77
CA THR A 519 -30.81 -1.62 -7.32
C THR A 519 -30.61 -2.03 -5.86
N VAL A 520 -29.42 -2.57 -5.57
CA VAL A 520 -28.89 -2.79 -4.23
C VAL A 520 -27.66 -1.90 -4.05
N VAL A 521 -27.56 -1.18 -2.95
CA VAL A 521 -26.39 -0.37 -2.58
C VAL A 521 -25.87 -0.81 -1.22
N VAL A 522 -24.59 -1.13 -1.15
CA VAL A 522 -23.90 -1.49 0.10
C VAL A 522 -22.92 -0.39 0.47
N PHE A 523 -23.13 0.26 1.62
CA PHE A 523 -22.15 1.15 2.21
C PHE A 523 -21.45 0.45 3.36
N TYR A 524 -20.14 0.60 3.47
CA TYR A 524 -19.35 0.04 4.57
C TYR A 524 -18.05 0.83 4.79
N GLY A 525 -17.59 0.87 6.06
CA GLY A 525 -16.29 1.43 6.39
C GLY A 525 -15.18 0.40 6.21
N ASP A 526 -14.03 0.84 5.73
CA ASP A 526 -12.88 -0.04 5.46
C ASP A 526 -11.99 -0.28 6.68
N HIS A 527 -11.85 0.67 7.57
CA HIS A 527 -11.14 0.60 8.84
C HIS A 527 -11.49 1.80 9.74
N LEU A 528 -11.07 1.75 10.99
CA LEU A 528 -11.18 2.90 11.91
C LEU A 528 -10.20 4.01 11.53
N PRO A 529 -10.49 5.28 11.90
CA PRO A 529 -9.56 6.39 11.67
C PRO A 529 -8.26 6.25 12.47
N THR A 530 -7.18 6.83 11.96
CA THR A 530 -5.86 6.82 12.60
C THR A 530 -5.79 7.87 13.70
N MET A 531 -6.42 7.60 14.84
CA MET A 531 -6.50 8.53 16.00
C MET A 531 -6.08 7.91 17.33
N GLY A 532 -5.35 6.79 17.29
CA GLY A 532 -4.88 6.12 18.51
C GLY A 532 -5.98 5.48 19.33
N LEU A 533 -7.12 5.13 18.71
CA LEU A 533 -8.22 4.45 19.38
C LEU A 533 -7.77 3.14 20.03
N LYS A 534 -8.25 2.92 21.25
CA LYS A 534 -8.09 1.69 21.99
C LYS A 534 -9.43 0.94 22.08
N ALA A 535 -9.38 -0.34 22.42
CA ALA A 535 -10.59 -1.14 22.53
C ALA A 535 -11.58 -0.58 23.59
N GLU A 536 -11.06 -0.02 24.68
CA GLU A 536 -11.88 0.62 25.73
C GLU A 536 -12.61 1.89 25.28
N ASP A 537 -12.16 2.55 24.23
CA ASP A 537 -12.79 3.77 23.68
C ASP A 537 -14.08 3.48 22.90
N LEU A 538 -14.34 2.20 22.60
CA LEU A 538 -15.44 1.76 21.73
C LEU A 538 -16.46 0.91 22.49
N LYS A 539 -17.74 1.10 22.22
CA LYS A 539 -18.84 0.24 22.70
C LYS A 539 -18.65 -1.22 22.32
N SER A 540 -18.12 -1.49 21.12
CA SER A 540 -17.84 -2.83 20.62
C SER A 540 -16.69 -3.54 21.33
N ARG A 541 -15.83 -2.78 22.04
CA ARG A 541 -14.57 -3.26 22.64
C ARG A 541 -13.65 -3.98 21.63
N TYR A 542 -13.77 -3.65 20.32
CA TYR A 542 -13.02 -4.32 19.27
C TYR A 542 -12.65 -3.38 18.12
N LEU A 543 -11.36 -3.21 17.86
CA LEU A 543 -10.82 -2.23 16.90
C LEU A 543 -11.04 -2.61 15.43
N TYR A 544 -11.38 -3.85 15.13
CA TYR A 544 -11.59 -4.35 13.76
C TYR A 544 -13.06 -4.36 13.34
N ASN A 545 -13.91 -3.57 14.01
CA ASN A 545 -15.31 -3.39 13.64
C ASN A 545 -15.54 -1.99 13.11
N THR A 546 -16.02 -1.92 11.87
CA THR A 546 -16.71 -0.77 11.31
C THR A 546 -18.20 -1.06 11.20
N ASN A 547 -18.94 -0.32 10.37
CA ASN A 547 -20.36 -0.52 10.15
C ASN A 547 -20.65 -0.71 8.66
N TYR A 548 -21.72 -1.44 8.34
CA TYR A 548 -22.23 -1.56 6.99
C TYR A 548 -23.76 -1.43 6.94
N VAL A 549 -24.30 -1.14 5.76
CA VAL A 549 -25.73 -1.22 5.47
C VAL A 549 -25.95 -1.72 4.05
N ILE A 550 -26.96 -2.58 3.86
CA ILE A 550 -27.42 -3.05 2.55
C ILE A 550 -28.75 -2.38 2.26
N TRP A 551 -28.72 -1.26 1.55
CA TRP A 551 -29.91 -0.58 1.04
C TRP A 551 -30.41 -1.26 -0.24
N ASP A 552 -31.75 -1.33 -0.42
CA ASP A 552 -32.34 -1.83 -1.66
C ASP A 552 -33.71 -1.17 -1.93
N ASN A 553 -34.11 -1.15 -3.21
CA ASN A 553 -35.47 -0.83 -3.64
C ASN A 553 -36.25 -2.07 -4.15
N LEU A 554 -35.79 -3.26 -3.76
CA LEU A 554 -36.35 -4.56 -4.15
C LEU A 554 -37.36 -5.11 -3.15
N GLY A 555 -37.32 -4.57 -1.91
CA GLY A 555 -38.09 -5.05 -0.78
C GLY A 555 -37.51 -6.29 -0.12
N LEU A 556 -36.19 -6.37 -0.06
CA LEU A 556 -35.49 -7.46 0.64
C LEU A 556 -35.80 -7.40 2.14
N LYS A 557 -36.02 -8.55 2.76
CA LYS A 557 -36.28 -8.64 4.20
C LYS A 557 -35.03 -8.15 4.98
N LYS A 558 -35.25 -7.24 5.95
CA LYS A 558 -34.18 -6.82 6.88
C LYS A 558 -33.68 -8.01 7.71
N GLN A 559 -32.34 -8.16 7.74
CA GLN A 559 -31.66 -9.20 8.51
C GLN A 559 -30.35 -8.62 9.04
N ASP A 560 -30.34 -8.20 10.30
CA ASP A 560 -29.15 -7.64 10.93
C ASP A 560 -28.19 -8.75 11.32
N ARG A 561 -26.91 -8.58 10.95
CA ARG A 561 -25.86 -9.56 11.19
C ARG A 561 -24.50 -8.88 11.29
N ASN A 562 -23.62 -9.38 12.13
CA ASN A 562 -22.21 -9.04 12.08
C ASN A 562 -21.54 -9.90 11.00
N ILE A 563 -20.88 -9.27 10.03
CA ILE A 563 -20.34 -9.93 8.84
C ILE A 563 -18.86 -9.55 8.66
N PRO A 564 -17.96 -10.52 8.44
CA PRO A 564 -16.60 -10.21 8.02
C PRO A 564 -16.57 -9.76 6.56
N SER A 565 -15.62 -8.87 6.22
CA SER A 565 -15.46 -8.24 4.89
C SER A 565 -15.46 -9.25 3.74
N TYR A 566 -14.76 -10.37 3.88
CA TYR A 566 -14.69 -11.41 2.85
C TYR A 566 -16.02 -12.18 2.61
N GLN A 567 -17.07 -11.93 3.41
CA GLN A 567 -18.39 -12.57 3.23
C GLN A 567 -19.47 -11.63 2.73
N ILE A 568 -19.27 -10.30 2.72
CA ILE A 568 -20.35 -9.34 2.42
C ILE A 568 -20.89 -9.49 1.00
N MET A 569 -20.01 -9.70 0.01
CA MET A 569 -20.42 -9.93 -1.38
C MET A 569 -21.27 -11.20 -1.51
N SER A 570 -20.84 -12.26 -0.85
CA SER A 570 -21.59 -13.53 -0.81
C SER A 570 -22.94 -13.39 -0.13
N GLU A 571 -23.07 -12.57 0.92
CA GLU A 571 -24.35 -12.27 1.57
C GLU A 571 -25.32 -11.57 0.62
N VAL A 572 -24.86 -10.56 -0.12
CA VAL A 572 -25.68 -9.88 -1.14
C VAL A 572 -26.08 -10.84 -2.25
N PHE A 573 -25.15 -11.64 -2.75
CA PHE A 573 -25.44 -12.64 -3.79
C PHE A 573 -26.48 -13.67 -3.33
N GLU A 574 -26.36 -14.19 -2.11
CA GLU A 574 -27.32 -15.15 -1.54
C GLU A 574 -28.74 -14.54 -1.47
N ARG A 575 -28.86 -13.29 -0.99
CA ARG A 575 -30.15 -12.59 -0.93
C ARG A 575 -30.80 -12.38 -2.28
N LEU A 576 -29.99 -12.20 -3.32
CA LEU A 576 -30.43 -12.05 -4.69
C LEU A 576 -30.61 -13.40 -5.41
N GLY A 577 -30.21 -14.52 -4.81
CA GLY A 577 -30.18 -15.84 -5.44
C GLY A 577 -29.16 -15.92 -6.57
N ILE A 578 -28.06 -15.15 -6.48
CA ILE A 578 -26.92 -15.20 -7.38
C ILE A 578 -25.93 -16.23 -6.85
N HIS A 579 -25.56 -17.19 -7.68
CA HIS A 579 -24.55 -18.20 -7.42
C HIS A 579 -23.48 -18.09 -8.50
N SER A 580 -22.47 -17.30 -8.27
CA SER A 580 -21.36 -17.05 -9.19
C SER A 580 -20.10 -16.64 -8.45
N GLY A 581 -18.94 -17.11 -8.94
CA GLY A 581 -17.65 -16.94 -8.27
C GLY A 581 -17.39 -18.01 -7.21
N THR A 582 -16.25 -18.67 -7.35
CA THR A 582 -15.88 -19.86 -6.58
C THR A 582 -15.95 -19.65 -5.08
N LEU A 583 -15.31 -18.59 -4.57
CA LEU A 583 -15.31 -18.29 -3.15
C LEU A 583 -16.67 -17.78 -2.64
N PHE A 584 -17.41 -17.04 -3.46
CA PHE A 584 -18.75 -16.59 -3.05
C PHE A 584 -19.71 -17.78 -2.92
N ASN A 585 -19.66 -18.73 -3.85
CA ASN A 585 -20.42 -19.98 -3.76
C ASN A 585 -19.96 -20.82 -2.54
N TYR A 586 -18.65 -20.83 -2.27
CA TYR A 586 -18.09 -21.51 -1.09
C TYR A 586 -18.66 -20.92 0.21
N HIS A 587 -18.65 -19.61 0.37
CA HIS A 587 -19.21 -18.95 1.56
C HIS A 587 -20.71 -19.23 1.73
N GLN A 588 -21.49 -19.21 0.65
CA GLN A 588 -22.92 -19.52 0.70
C GLN A 588 -23.18 -20.93 1.22
N THR A 589 -22.39 -21.90 0.79
CA THR A 589 -22.64 -23.31 1.05
C THR A 589 -21.91 -23.87 2.28
N ARG A 590 -20.76 -23.30 2.66
CA ARG A 590 -19.84 -23.89 3.64
C ARG A 590 -19.57 -23.09 4.91
N ARG A 591 -20.02 -21.82 5.00
CA ARG A 591 -19.72 -20.94 6.17
C ARG A 591 -20.12 -21.49 7.54
N LYS A 592 -20.97 -22.53 7.61
CA LYS A 592 -21.39 -23.17 8.86
C LYS A 592 -20.71 -24.52 9.14
N THR A 593 -19.80 -24.98 8.27
CA THR A 593 -19.12 -26.26 8.45
C THR A 593 -17.92 -26.13 9.40
N LYS A 594 -17.55 -27.24 10.05
CA LYS A 594 -16.40 -27.27 10.98
C LYS A 594 -15.07 -26.90 10.30
N ASN A 595 -14.90 -27.35 9.05
CA ASN A 595 -13.64 -27.16 8.30
C ASN A 595 -13.65 -25.88 7.46
N TYR A 596 -14.60 -24.96 7.71
CA TYR A 596 -14.77 -23.77 6.89
C TYR A 596 -13.47 -22.98 6.67
N LEU A 597 -12.73 -22.68 7.72
CA LEU A 597 -11.50 -21.88 7.60
C LEU A 597 -10.33 -22.65 6.98
N SER A 598 -10.18 -23.93 7.29
CA SER A 598 -9.12 -24.76 6.68
C SER A 598 -9.36 -25.04 5.20
N ASP A 599 -10.60 -25.29 4.82
CA ASP A 599 -10.95 -25.47 3.40
C ASP A 599 -10.85 -24.15 2.62
N LEU A 600 -11.14 -23.00 3.26
CA LEU A 600 -10.94 -21.68 2.68
C LEU A 600 -9.45 -21.39 2.41
N GLU A 601 -8.56 -21.77 3.33
CA GLU A 601 -7.11 -21.65 3.15
C GLU A 601 -6.62 -22.45 1.95
N LEU A 602 -7.04 -23.70 1.85
CA LEU A 602 -6.74 -24.59 0.73
C LEU A 602 -7.23 -24.01 -0.61
N LEU A 603 -8.45 -23.49 -0.66
CA LEU A 603 -9.02 -22.84 -1.85
C LEU A 603 -8.24 -21.58 -2.24
N GLN A 604 -7.91 -20.72 -1.28
CA GLN A 604 -7.13 -19.50 -1.55
C GLN A 604 -5.73 -19.84 -2.08
N TYR A 605 -5.08 -20.83 -1.45
CA TYR A 605 -3.79 -21.30 -1.93
C TYR A 605 -3.88 -21.86 -3.35
N ASP A 606 -4.86 -22.73 -3.62
CA ASP A 606 -5.05 -23.33 -4.95
C ASP A 606 -5.28 -22.27 -6.04
N ILE A 607 -6.09 -21.24 -5.73
CA ILE A 607 -6.43 -20.17 -6.68
C ILE A 607 -5.22 -19.28 -6.97
N LEU A 608 -4.44 -18.91 -5.95
CA LEU A 608 -3.39 -17.89 -6.07
C LEU A 608 -2.00 -18.47 -6.36
N TYR A 609 -1.63 -19.54 -5.69
CA TYR A 609 -0.27 -20.10 -5.68
C TYR A 609 -0.20 -21.54 -6.15
N GLY A 610 -1.33 -22.27 -6.08
CA GLY A 610 -1.41 -23.67 -6.37
C GLY A 610 -1.56 -23.99 -7.86
N LYS A 611 -2.01 -25.20 -8.12
CA LYS A 611 -2.18 -25.74 -9.48
C LYS A 611 -3.58 -25.49 -10.07
N GLN A 612 -4.40 -24.69 -9.39
CA GLN A 612 -5.75 -24.31 -9.81
C GLN A 612 -6.65 -25.53 -10.10
N TYR A 613 -6.52 -26.54 -9.26
CA TYR A 613 -7.31 -27.78 -9.36
C TYR A 613 -8.83 -27.51 -9.31
N VAL A 614 -9.26 -26.50 -8.52
CA VAL A 614 -10.67 -26.10 -8.45
C VAL A 614 -11.23 -25.65 -9.80
N TYR A 615 -10.35 -25.16 -10.70
CA TYR A 615 -10.68 -24.77 -12.08
C TYR A 615 -10.24 -25.80 -13.13
N ASN A 616 -9.94 -27.05 -12.72
CA ASN A 616 -9.39 -28.09 -13.59
C ASN A 616 -8.06 -27.69 -14.27
N GLY A 617 -7.22 -26.95 -13.57
CA GLY A 617 -5.92 -26.46 -14.05
C GLY A 617 -5.99 -25.31 -15.05
N LYS A 618 -7.16 -24.67 -15.22
CA LYS A 618 -7.33 -23.54 -16.14
C LYS A 618 -7.43 -22.22 -15.36
N LYS A 619 -6.76 -21.18 -15.84
CA LYS A 619 -6.92 -19.85 -15.24
C LYS A 619 -8.33 -19.31 -15.50
N PRO A 620 -9.05 -18.80 -14.48
CA PRO A 620 -10.42 -18.28 -14.67
C PRO A 620 -10.45 -16.98 -15.47
N ILE A 621 -9.31 -16.25 -15.53
CA ILE A 621 -9.12 -15.02 -16.29
C ILE A 621 -7.79 -15.15 -17.02
N THR A 622 -7.78 -14.96 -18.33
CA THR A 622 -6.57 -15.03 -19.16
C THR A 622 -6.03 -13.67 -19.56
N GLU A 623 -6.90 -12.66 -19.70
CA GLU A 623 -6.53 -11.32 -20.14
C GLU A 623 -7.43 -10.27 -19.51
N GLY A 624 -6.88 -9.10 -19.17
CA GLY A 624 -7.65 -7.93 -18.74
C GLY A 624 -7.89 -6.99 -19.94
N HIS A 625 -9.10 -6.43 -20.02
CA HIS A 625 -9.50 -5.49 -21.07
C HIS A 625 -10.02 -4.17 -20.49
N MET A 626 -9.60 -3.85 -19.27
CA MET A 626 -10.10 -2.70 -18.54
C MET A 626 -9.81 -1.38 -19.27
N LYS A 627 -10.82 -0.55 -19.37
CA LYS A 627 -10.71 0.82 -19.89
C LYS A 627 -10.47 1.80 -18.75
N MET A 628 -9.51 2.69 -18.88
CA MET A 628 -9.31 3.78 -17.93
C MET A 628 -10.24 4.95 -18.25
N GLY A 629 -11.10 5.29 -17.27
CA GLY A 629 -12.13 6.33 -17.43
C GLY A 629 -13.28 5.92 -18.35
N ILE A 630 -14.49 6.36 -18.02
CA ILE A 630 -15.70 6.08 -18.83
C ILE A 630 -15.76 7.02 -20.03
N ARG A 631 -15.58 8.31 -19.79
CA ARG A 631 -15.69 9.35 -20.82
C ARG A 631 -14.42 9.43 -21.66
N ASN A 632 -14.59 9.59 -22.98
CA ASN A 632 -13.46 9.87 -23.86
C ASN A 632 -13.03 11.31 -23.73
N VAL A 633 -11.72 11.52 -23.67
CA VAL A 633 -11.13 12.84 -23.82
C VAL A 633 -10.99 13.11 -25.31
N THR A 634 -11.58 14.19 -25.80
CA THR A 634 -11.58 14.53 -27.23
C THR A 634 -11.14 15.95 -27.45
N LEU A 635 -10.42 16.20 -28.53
CA LEU A 635 -10.04 17.51 -29.01
C LEU A 635 -10.99 17.89 -30.16
N LYS A 636 -11.50 19.11 -30.14
CA LYS A 636 -12.48 19.60 -31.15
C LYS A 636 -11.91 20.73 -31.99
N ASN A 637 -11.19 21.66 -31.35
CA ASN A 637 -10.73 22.84 -32.04
C ASN A 637 -9.40 23.35 -31.44
N VAL A 638 -8.63 24.06 -32.24
CA VAL A 638 -7.40 24.75 -31.88
C VAL A 638 -7.49 26.20 -32.36
N VAL A 639 -7.27 27.12 -31.46
CA VAL A 639 -7.33 28.59 -31.77
C VAL A 639 -6.03 29.24 -31.33
N PRO A 640 -5.33 29.97 -32.22
CA PRO A 640 -4.11 30.69 -31.85
C PRO A 640 -4.42 31.77 -30.82
N HIS A 641 -3.52 32.02 -29.87
CA HIS A 641 -3.55 33.15 -28.97
C HIS A 641 -3.02 34.41 -29.66
N LEU A 642 -3.42 35.57 -29.12
CA LEU A 642 -2.84 36.84 -29.55
C LEU A 642 -1.38 37.02 -29.12
N ASP A 643 -1.05 36.40 -27.96
CA ASP A 643 0.31 36.35 -27.39
C ASP A 643 0.86 34.98 -27.65
N GLU A 644 1.67 34.51 -28.32
CA GLU A 644 2.27 33.21 -28.59
C GLU A 644 1.59 31.98 -27.94
N GLY A 645 1.26 30.94 -28.70
CA GLY A 645 0.62 29.70 -28.24
C GLY A 645 -0.78 29.44 -28.77
N TYR A 646 -1.48 28.44 -28.24
CA TYR A 646 -2.79 28.01 -28.73
C TYR A 646 -3.73 27.62 -27.59
N SER A 647 -5.03 27.94 -27.75
CA SER A 647 -6.10 27.33 -26.94
C SER A 647 -6.64 26.09 -27.65
N LEU A 648 -6.57 24.97 -26.93
CA LEU A 648 -7.15 23.70 -27.35
C LEU A 648 -8.52 23.53 -26.70
N TYR A 649 -9.55 23.44 -27.52
CA TYR A 649 -10.93 23.22 -27.07
C TYR A 649 -11.34 21.77 -27.31
N GLY A 650 -11.99 21.15 -26.32
CA GLY A 650 -12.37 19.77 -26.38
C GLY A 650 -13.42 19.37 -25.33
N GLU A 651 -13.41 18.10 -24.92
CA GLU A 651 -14.32 17.58 -23.90
C GLU A 651 -13.58 16.66 -22.93
N ASN A 652 -14.04 16.69 -21.69
CA ASN A 652 -13.59 15.82 -20.60
C ASN A 652 -12.11 16.03 -20.21
N PHE A 653 -11.57 17.20 -20.42
CA PHE A 653 -10.24 17.55 -19.91
C PHE A 653 -10.25 17.56 -18.39
N THR A 654 -9.15 17.17 -17.78
CA THR A 654 -8.89 17.24 -16.34
C THR A 654 -7.51 17.83 -16.08
N LYS A 655 -7.17 18.13 -14.83
CA LYS A 655 -5.82 18.54 -14.44
C LYS A 655 -4.72 17.53 -14.84
N SER A 656 -5.10 16.29 -15.07
CA SER A 656 -4.22 15.20 -15.51
C SER A 656 -4.09 15.08 -17.03
N SER A 657 -4.85 15.88 -17.80
CA SER A 657 -4.72 15.92 -19.25
C SER A 657 -3.46 16.70 -19.64
N LYS A 658 -2.60 16.08 -20.44
CA LYS A 658 -1.38 16.67 -21.00
C LYS A 658 -1.44 16.65 -22.50
N VAL A 659 -0.93 17.72 -23.12
CA VAL A 659 -0.86 17.85 -24.57
C VAL A 659 0.42 17.23 -25.08
N PHE A 660 0.31 16.42 -26.12
CA PHE A 660 1.45 15.86 -26.84
C PHE A 660 1.38 16.30 -28.31
N VAL A 661 2.50 16.77 -28.83
CA VAL A 661 2.66 17.09 -30.24
C VAL A 661 3.76 16.19 -30.80
N ASN A 662 3.46 15.41 -31.84
CA ASN A 662 4.38 14.42 -32.44
C ASN A 662 5.00 13.48 -31.39
N ASP A 663 4.19 13.00 -30.44
CA ASP A 663 4.55 12.15 -29.30
C ASP A 663 5.48 12.78 -28.25
N GLU A 664 5.74 14.08 -28.33
CA GLU A 664 6.49 14.82 -27.33
C GLU A 664 5.55 15.63 -26.45
N LYS A 665 5.69 15.50 -25.11
CA LYS A 665 4.91 16.24 -24.12
C LYS A 665 5.25 17.73 -24.21
N GLN A 666 4.21 18.56 -24.33
CA GLN A 666 4.34 20.01 -24.36
C GLN A 666 3.93 20.64 -23.03
N ASP A 667 4.46 21.83 -22.76
CA ASP A 667 4.00 22.63 -21.65
C ASP A 667 2.59 23.14 -21.94
N SER A 668 1.68 22.88 -21.01
CA SER A 668 0.27 23.17 -21.21
C SER A 668 -0.44 23.45 -19.89
N THR A 669 -1.33 24.41 -19.89
CA THR A 669 -2.09 24.87 -18.74
C THR A 669 -3.55 24.43 -18.84
N PHE A 670 -4.00 23.58 -17.89
CA PHE A 670 -5.41 23.20 -17.77
C PHE A 670 -6.23 24.37 -17.20
N LEU A 671 -7.23 24.85 -17.94
CA LEU A 671 -8.14 25.89 -17.48
C LEU A 671 -9.47 25.33 -16.97
N ASN A 672 -10.10 24.45 -17.74
CA ASN A 672 -11.35 23.79 -17.38
C ASN A 672 -11.56 22.51 -18.21
N ASN A 673 -12.69 21.83 -18.01
CA ASN A 673 -12.99 20.56 -18.69
C ASN A 673 -13.17 20.64 -20.21
N THR A 674 -13.15 21.85 -20.79
CA THR A 674 -13.29 22.08 -22.23
C THR A 674 -12.13 22.85 -22.85
N ARG A 675 -11.16 23.34 -22.02
CA ARG A 675 -10.05 24.16 -22.53
C ARG A 675 -8.72 23.85 -21.81
N ILE A 676 -7.69 23.65 -22.63
CA ILE A 676 -6.28 23.58 -22.22
C ILE A 676 -5.53 24.59 -23.10
N ASP A 677 -4.70 25.43 -22.51
CA ASP A 677 -3.81 26.32 -23.26
C ASP A 677 -2.44 25.64 -23.45
N LEU A 678 -1.92 25.71 -24.64
CA LEU A 678 -0.62 25.22 -25.08
C LEU A 678 0.32 26.41 -25.14
N ASP A 679 1.30 26.43 -24.24
CA ASP A 679 2.19 27.54 -24.03
C ASP A 679 3.43 27.42 -24.97
N GLU A 680 3.91 28.54 -25.51
CA GLU A 680 5.19 28.64 -26.26
C GLU A 680 5.44 27.60 -27.39
N THR A 681 4.43 26.86 -27.83
CA THR A 681 4.59 25.83 -28.88
C THR A 681 4.07 26.34 -30.23
N GLU A 682 4.89 26.33 -31.25
CA GLU A 682 4.48 26.62 -32.63
C GLU A 682 3.98 25.35 -33.32
N LEU A 683 2.70 25.32 -33.70
CA LEU A 683 2.10 24.21 -34.46
C LEU A 683 2.32 24.38 -35.96
N LYS A 684 2.79 23.34 -36.63
CA LYS A 684 3.05 23.27 -38.08
C LYS A 684 2.03 22.35 -38.76
N ASN A 685 1.74 22.66 -40.02
CA ASN A 685 0.88 21.79 -40.82
C ASN A 685 1.43 20.36 -40.89
N GLY A 686 0.62 19.39 -40.50
CA GLY A 686 1.01 18.00 -40.40
C GLY A 686 1.33 17.52 -38.98
N ASP A 687 1.42 18.43 -38.01
CA ASP A 687 1.67 18.03 -36.61
C ASP A 687 0.52 17.18 -36.07
N LYS A 688 0.85 16.15 -35.29
CA LYS A 688 -0.08 15.22 -34.65
C LYS A 688 -0.24 15.63 -33.20
N ILE A 689 -1.45 16.05 -32.85
CA ILE A 689 -1.79 16.44 -31.48
C ILE A 689 -2.56 15.31 -30.83
N SER A 690 -2.23 14.95 -29.60
CA SER A 690 -3.00 14.03 -28.77
C SER A 690 -3.08 14.55 -27.32
N ILE A 691 -4.16 14.15 -26.64
CA ILE A 691 -4.35 14.43 -25.21
C ILE A 691 -4.11 13.15 -24.45
N VAL A 692 -3.18 13.18 -23.51
CA VAL A 692 -2.76 12.03 -22.72
C VAL A 692 -3.17 12.23 -21.26
N GLN A 693 -3.94 11.27 -20.73
CA GLN A 693 -4.26 11.25 -19.29
C GLN A 693 -3.13 10.58 -18.53
N MET A 694 -2.47 11.36 -17.68
CA MET A 694 -1.28 10.93 -16.97
C MET A 694 -1.51 10.87 -15.45
N GLY A 695 -1.06 9.79 -14.86
CA GLY A 695 -1.00 9.62 -13.41
C GLY A 695 0.34 10.07 -12.83
N SER A 696 0.57 9.73 -11.56
CA SER A 696 1.85 9.97 -10.89
C SER A 696 3.00 9.23 -11.58
N SER A 697 4.22 9.76 -11.45
CA SER A 697 5.44 9.22 -12.04
C SER A 697 5.34 9.03 -13.56
N ASP A 698 4.71 9.99 -14.24
CA ASP A 698 4.51 10.02 -15.70
C ASP A 698 3.84 8.76 -16.29
N THR A 699 3.07 8.03 -15.47
CA THR A 699 2.32 6.88 -15.97
C THR A 699 1.24 7.33 -16.94
N VAL A 700 1.29 6.84 -18.15
CA VAL A 700 0.26 7.05 -19.16
C VAL A 700 -0.88 6.06 -18.91
N PHE A 701 -2.08 6.56 -18.60
CA PHE A 701 -3.29 5.74 -18.47
C PHE A 701 -4.03 5.59 -19.79
N ARG A 702 -4.12 6.69 -20.55
CA ARG A 702 -4.88 6.72 -21.78
C ARG A 702 -4.39 7.83 -22.69
N LYS A 703 -4.31 7.56 -24.00
CA LYS A 703 -4.03 8.52 -25.07
C LYS A 703 -5.31 8.68 -25.90
N SER A 704 -5.72 9.91 -26.21
CA SER A 704 -6.80 10.18 -27.16
C SER A 704 -6.41 9.74 -28.57
N ASP A 705 -7.36 9.72 -29.49
CA ASP A 705 -7.02 9.69 -30.92
C ASP A 705 -6.07 10.85 -31.27
N GLU A 706 -5.27 10.66 -32.32
CA GLU A 706 -4.42 11.71 -32.87
C GLU A 706 -5.23 12.66 -33.75
N TYR A 707 -4.91 13.92 -33.68
CA TYR A 707 -5.51 15.00 -34.45
C TYR A 707 -4.44 15.69 -35.29
N ILE A 708 -4.56 15.61 -36.63
CA ILE A 708 -3.63 16.29 -37.53
C ILE A 708 -4.04 17.75 -37.62
N TYR A 709 -3.09 18.63 -37.30
CA TYR A 709 -3.25 20.09 -37.45
C TYR A 709 -2.94 20.52 -38.88
N LYS A 710 -3.83 21.31 -39.48
CA LYS A 710 -3.60 21.94 -40.79
C LYS A 710 -4.40 23.25 -40.89
N ASP A 711 -3.71 24.36 -41.06
CA ASP A 711 -4.29 25.69 -41.30
C ASP A 711 -5.41 26.08 -40.31
N GLY A 712 -5.15 25.88 -39.01
CA GLY A 712 -6.12 26.11 -37.93
C GLY A 712 -7.22 25.08 -37.76
N LYS A 713 -7.22 23.98 -38.54
CA LYS A 713 -8.21 22.90 -38.48
C LYS A 713 -7.60 21.60 -37.99
N LEU A 714 -8.43 20.79 -37.34
CA LEU A 714 -8.06 19.48 -36.84
C LEU A 714 -8.78 18.37 -37.64
N THR A 715 -8.02 17.35 -38.03
CA THR A 715 -8.58 16.14 -38.63
C THR A 715 -8.25 14.96 -37.72
N VAL A 716 -9.28 14.29 -37.17
CA VAL A 716 -9.10 13.13 -36.28
C VAL A 716 -8.66 11.90 -37.05
N GLN A 717 -7.62 11.23 -36.57
CA GLN A 717 -7.23 9.86 -37.00
C GLN A 717 -7.84 8.86 -36.02
N LYS A 718 -9.05 8.39 -36.36
CA LYS A 718 -9.78 7.43 -35.52
C LYS A 718 -9.00 6.12 -35.32
N GLY A 719 -9.04 5.59 -34.09
CA GLY A 719 -8.42 4.31 -33.74
C GLY A 719 -6.92 4.40 -33.42
N THR A 720 -6.33 5.60 -33.38
CA THR A 720 -4.95 5.82 -32.94
C THR A 720 -4.83 5.98 -31.43
N GLY A 721 -5.94 6.25 -30.73
CA GLY A 721 -6.00 6.32 -29.28
C GLY A 721 -5.72 4.96 -28.62
N THR A 722 -5.09 4.98 -27.47
CA THR A 722 -4.69 3.76 -26.74
C THR A 722 -5.08 3.81 -25.27
N ASP A 723 -5.61 2.69 -24.77
CA ASP A 723 -5.66 2.37 -23.34
C ASP A 723 -4.43 1.52 -23.00
N THR A 724 -3.57 2.02 -22.12
CA THR A 724 -2.29 1.36 -21.81
C THR A 724 -2.45 0.13 -20.93
N THR A 725 -3.63 -0.14 -20.39
CA THR A 725 -3.91 -1.33 -19.57
C THR A 725 -3.63 -2.64 -20.31
N LYS A 726 -3.72 -2.67 -21.64
CA LYS A 726 -3.36 -3.85 -22.45
C LYS A 726 -1.89 -4.25 -22.33
N SER A 727 -0.99 -3.31 -22.04
CA SER A 727 0.45 -3.60 -21.84
C SER A 727 0.78 -4.11 -20.43
N TRP A 728 -0.20 -4.11 -19.51
CA TRP A 728 -0.02 -4.53 -18.12
C TRP A 728 -0.37 -5.99 -17.86
N VAL A 729 -0.93 -6.68 -18.85
CA VAL A 729 -1.17 -8.12 -18.75
C VAL A 729 0.18 -8.80 -18.61
N PRO A 730 0.41 -9.61 -17.56
CA PRO A 730 1.61 -10.42 -17.49
C PRO A 730 1.67 -11.28 -18.74
N GLN A 731 2.72 -11.16 -19.55
CA GLN A 731 2.99 -12.14 -20.60
C GLN A 731 3.05 -13.49 -19.90
N ALA A 732 2.28 -14.46 -20.36
CA ALA A 732 2.39 -15.82 -19.86
C ALA A 732 3.87 -16.19 -19.92
N ASP A 733 4.45 -16.54 -18.76
CA ASP A 733 5.80 -17.07 -18.71
C ASP A 733 5.84 -18.24 -19.68
N GLY A 734 6.44 -17.98 -20.86
CA GLY A 734 6.84 -19.04 -21.77
C GLY A 734 7.82 -19.90 -20.99
N ASP A 735 7.55 -21.17 -20.90
CA ASP A 735 8.35 -22.22 -20.28
C ASP A 735 9.84 -21.84 -20.17
N LYS A 736 10.33 -21.60 -18.95
CA LYS A 736 11.72 -21.75 -18.55
C LYS A 736 11.84 -22.59 -17.30
#